data_ea8628987c74639aaf7e992ad11a064a
#
_entry.id   ea8628987c74639aaf7e992ad11a064a
#
_cell.length_a   1.000
_cell.length_b   1.000
_cell.length_c   1.000
_cell.angle_alpha   90.00
_cell.angle_beta   90.00
_cell.angle_gamma   90.00
#
_symmetry.space_group_name_H-M   'P 1'
#
loop_
_entity.id
_entity.type
_entity.pdbx_description
1 polymer ?
#
loop_
_entity_poly.entity_id
_entity_poly.type
_entity_poly.pdbx_seq_one_letter_code
_entity_poly.pdbx_strand_id
1 'polypeptide(L)'
;MIQKLLFVVMLCLCFNGNSQISGLVTNEENEPLPYVNIYLENSATGTTTNGDGNYVLPVTKPGIYTVIFQFLGYTTKEVKVEIDQFPYQLNIVLAEETTSLDEVIVAANGNPADRIIREVINKKPQILQKQEAYTADFYSRGLWRVENAPEKFLGQEIGDLGGGLDSTRTGIVYLSETISKIAYQAPDDFKETITASKVSGNDNGFSFNSAQEADYSFYNNTLEINSQLVSPIADNAFNYYNYKLVGAFLEGSKLINKIEVTPKRQNDRIFEGIVYIVEDDWQLYGADLKTTGAAIQVPFVEELVFKHNFKYDAAKDLWVKISQSIDFSFKLLGFGGNGRFTAVYSNYNFQPQFNRTSFTNEVLSFEPEANKKDSLFWQKIRPVPLTLEERSDYVVKDSLQEIRDSKPYKDSIDGVHNRFSLADPLLGYTYSNTYERWRVGYKGPLSSLRFNTVQGFNATAGLFYNTWTEDYKQATYANLDANYGLDDDRLRLRGGISKRFNRTTNRTIGISGGTKVQQFNAIEPISTLVNSVATLFWERNYMKVYDLDYARLFYSEELFNGFKFYANASYEKRSPLYNTTDQVWIKNSVDYTSNNPLAPDDFNSTLLKTHQLGKLNARAVINFDQKYMSYPDGKFNIGESKYPTLTLDVEQTFAASNGDYNFTQFAAQLKQEIDVSNKGNFGYNLRGGTFLNADNISFVDYQHFSGNQTRINLEGRHLNGFNLLPYYDFSTNSSYFEGHVEHNFKGFILSKIPGISALNANLILGGHTLLTDENKPYYEFSAGIGNLGFGKLKFLRVDYVRSINGPNKDGAFVFGLSF
;
A
#
# COMPACT_ATOMS: atom_id res chain seq x y z
N MET A 1 41.76 52.87 -8.41
CA MET A 1 42.51 51.68 -8.86
C MET A 1 42.38 50.49 -7.92
N ILE A 2 42.44 50.67 -6.62
CA ILE A 2 42.35 49.64 -5.59
C ILE A 2 41.00 48.90 -5.62
N GLN A 3 39.84 49.57 -5.85
CA GLN A 3 38.55 48.96 -5.92
C GLN A 3 38.37 48.02 -7.15
N LYS A 4 39.01 48.37 -8.29
CA LYS A 4 39.01 47.50 -9.48
C LYS A 4 39.91 46.26 -9.28
N LEU A 5 40.98 46.40 -8.51
CA LEU A 5 41.86 45.28 -8.14
C LEU A 5 41.20 44.34 -7.15
N LEU A 6 40.43 44.87 -6.17
CA LEU A 6 39.65 44.07 -5.23
C LEU A 6 38.50 43.33 -5.96
N PHE A 7 37.89 43.92 -6.98
CA PHE A 7 36.85 43.28 -7.77
C PHE A 7 37.42 42.14 -8.66
N VAL A 8 38.63 42.30 -9.21
CA VAL A 8 39.34 41.25 -9.94
C VAL A 8 39.80 40.12 -9.04
N VAL A 9 40.30 40.44 -7.82
CA VAL A 9 40.68 39.46 -6.81
C VAL A 9 39.42 38.71 -6.28
N MET A 10 38.29 39.39 -6.12
CA MET A 10 37.03 38.79 -5.71
C MET A 10 36.45 37.91 -6.83
N LEU A 11 36.64 38.25 -8.12
CA LEU A 11 36.27 37.41 -9.26
C LEU A 11 37.17 36.18 -9.41
N CYS A 12 38.42 36.22 -9.01
CA CYS A 12 39.33 35.08 -9.00
C CYS A 12 39.10 34.10 -7.84
N LEU A 13 38.37 34.51 -6.79
CA LEU A 13 38.04 33.65 -5.65
C LEU A 13 36.74 32.84 -5.86
N CYS A 14 36.06 33.02 -6.97
CA CYS A 14 34.78 32.27 -7.28
C CYS A 14 35.00 31.00 -8.10
N PHE A 15 36.25 30.57 -8.37
CA PHE A 15 36.46 29.23 -8.90
C PHE A 15 36.42 28.19 -7.75
N ASN A 16 35.25 27.86 -7.29
CA ASN A 16 35.03 26.60 -6.59
C ASN A 16 35.23 25.49 -7.62
N GLY A 17 36.44 25.02 -7.82
CA GLY A 17 36.75 23.86 -8.62
C GLY A 17 36.01 22.64 -8.04
N ASN A 18 35.04 22.10 -8.73
CA ASN A 18 34.47 20.83 -8.37
C ASN A 18 35.54 19.75 -8.45
N SER A 19 36.02 19.28 -7.33
CA SER A 19 37.01 18.20 -7.21
C SER A 19 36.30 16.89 -7.53
N GLN A 20 36.37 16.43 -8.80
CA GLN A 20 35.66 15.23 -9.24
C GLN A 20 36.31 14.62 -10.48
N ILE A 21 36.23 13.30 -10.60
CA ILE A 21 36.45 12.57 -11.84
C ILE A 21 35.10 12.41 -12.51
N SER A 22 34.98 12.76 -13.76
CA SER A 22 33.73 12.61 -14.54
C SER A 22 34.03 12.05 -15.92
N GLY A 23 33.03 11.44 -16.54
CA GLY A 23 33.21 10.90 -17.90
C GLY A 23 31.99 10.14 -18.39
N LEU A 24 32.17 9.51 -19.53
CA LEU A 24 31.19 8.68 -20.23
C LEU A 24 31.74 7.23 -20.29
N VAL A 25 30.89 6.27 -20.01
CA VAL A 25 31.17 4.85 -20.21
C VAL A 25 30.34 4.34 -21.36
N THR A 26 30.99 3.66 -22.33
CA THR A 26 30.34 3.08 -23.52
C THR A 26 30.76 1.62 -23.70
N ASN A 27 30.03 0.89 -24.57
CA ASN A 27 30.48 -0.37 -25.14
C ASN A 27 31.43 -0.13 -26.34
N GLU A 28 31.86 -1.20 -27.01
CA GLU A 28 32.74 -1.14 -28.18
C GLU A 28 32.06 -0.54 -29.43
N GLU A 29 30.71 -0.55 -29.46
CA GLU A 29 29.89 0.08 -30.49
C GLU A 29 29.64 1.58 -30.20
N ASN A 30 30.24 2.15 -29.14
CA ASN A 30 30.04 3.49 -28.65
C ASN A 30 28.62 3.78 -28.12
N GLU A 31 27.87 2.76 -27.75
CA GLU A 31 26.61 2.94 -27.08
C GLU A 31 26.82 3.22 -25.58
N PRO A 32 26.16 4.20 -25.01
CA PRO A 32 26.27 4.50 -23.59
C PRO A 32 25.87 3.32 -22.72
N LEU A 33 26.69 3.00 -21.70
CA LEU A 33 26.39 1.95 -20.75
C LEU A 33 25.81 2.55 -19.45
N PRO A 34 24.51 2.41 -19.20
CA PRO A 34 23.88 2.86 -17.99
C PRO A 34 24.18 1.91 -16.82
N TYR A 35 24.31 2.47 -15.62
CA TYR A 35 24.41 1.73 -14.34
C TYR A 35 25.69 0.91 -14.18
N VAL A 36 26.77 1.29 -14.84
CA VAL A 36 28.11 0.79 -14.60
C VAL A 36 28.55 1.25 -13.21
N ASN A 37 28.96 0.34 -12.35
CA ASN A 37 29.51 0.66 -11.05
C ASN A 37 30.94 1.18 -11.20
N ILE A 38 31.25 2.29 -10.56
CA ILE A 38 32.55 2.96 -10.63
C ILE A 38 32.99 3.26 -9.20
N TYR A 39 34.13 2.75 -8.80
CA TYR A 39 34.64 2.94 -7.45
C TYR A 39 36.16 3.00 -7.43
N LEU A 40 36.69 3.59 -6.36
CA LEU A 40 38.14 3.59 -6.11
C LEU A 40 38.54 2.27 -5.47
N GLU A 41 39.64 1.72 -5.89
CA GLU A 41 40.31 0.60 -5.25
C GLU A 41 40.58 0.91 -3.78
N ASN A 42 40.34 -0.03 -2.90
CA ASN A 42 40.54 0.07 -1.46
C ASN A 42 39.85 1.27 -0.76
N SER A 43 38.71 1.73 -1.35
CA SER A 43 37.94 2.86 -0.83
C SER A 43 36.46 2.53 -0.80
N ALA A 44 35.73 3.19 0.09
CA ALA A 44 34.27 3.19 0.11
C ALA A 44 33.65 4.18 -0.90
N THR A 45 34.48 5.00 -1.59
CA THR A 45 34.01 5.99 -2.55
C THR A 45 33.61 5.30 -3.87
N GLY A 46 32.36 5.45 -4.26
CA GLY A 46 31.81 4.89 -5.49
C GLY A 46 30.68 5.72 -6.06
N THR A 47 30.35 5.43 -7.32
CA THR A 47 29.27 6.05 -8.08
C THR A 47 28.74 5.05 -9.10
N THR A 48 27.70 5.44 -9.85
CA THR A 48 27.14 4.63 -10.94
C THR A 48 26.85 5.54 -12.12
N THR A 49 27.00 5.07 -13.37
CA THR A 49 26.58 5.84 -14.54
C THR A 49 25.06 6.05 -14.55
N ASN A 50 24.62 7.20 -15.06
CA ASN A 50 23.21 7.46 -15.32
C ASN A 50 22.70 6.75 -16.59
N GLY A 51 21.45 7.01 -16.99
CA GLY A 51 20.84 6.46 -18.20
C GLY A 51 21.59 6.77 -19.51
N ASP A 52 22.35 7.86 -19.55
CA ASP A 52 23.13 8.31 -20.70
C ASP A 52 24.61 7.85 -20.61
N GLY A 53 24.96 6.97 -19.67
CA GLY A 53 26.33 6.47 -19.48
C GLY A 53 27.28 7.45 -18.78
N ASN A 54 26.80 8.63 -18.35
CA ASN A 54 27.64 9.64 -17.68
C ASN A 54 27.77 9.33 -16.18
N TYR A 55 28.96 9.64 -15.63
CA TYR A 55 29.22 9.47 -14.21
C TYR A 55 29.99 10.65 -13.59
N VAL A 56 29.91 10.76 -12.28
CA VAL A 56 30.69 11.69 -11.46
C VAL A 56 31.16 10.95 -10.23
N LEU A 57 32.47 10.77 -10.07
CA LEU A 57 33.10 10.14 -8.91
C LEU A 57 33.69 11.23 -8.01
N PRO A 58 33.23 11.40 -6.77
CA PRO A 58 33.70 12.47 -5.88
C PRO A 58 35.08 12.14 -5.34
N VAL A 59 36.11 12.79 -5.90
CA VAL A 59 37.50 12.73 -5.46
C VAL A 59 37.93 14.14 -5.11
N THR A 60 38.35 14.35 -3.87
CA THR A 60 38.58 15.73 -3.33
C THR A 60 40.04 16.19 -3.30
N LYS A 61 40.98 15.30 -3.54
CA LYS A 61 42.43 15.60 -3.46
C LYS A 61 43.15 15.12 -4.71
N PRO A 62 44.13 15.88 -5.22
CA PRO A 62 45.06 15.38 -6.22
C PRO A 62 45.83 14.17 -5.70
N GLY A 63 46.22 13.25 -6.59
CA GLY A 63 46.95 12.04 -6.25
C GLY A 63 46.79 10.93 -7.30
N ILE A 64 47.31 9.78 -6.98
CA ILE A 64 47.23 8.58 -7.85
C ILE A 64 46.11 7.72 -7.33
N TYR A 65 45.19 7.35 -8.25
CA TYR A 65 44.01 6.55 -7.95
C TYR A 65 43.90 5.41 -8.93
N THR A 66 43.46 4.23 -8.46
CA THR A 66 42.98 3.16 -9.32
C THR A 66 41.44 3.24 -9.36
N VAL A 67 40.86 3.54 -10.51
CA VAL A 67 39.42 3.61 -10.72
C VAL A 67 38.98 2.29 -11.37
N ILE A 68 38.00 1.62 -10.77
CA ILE A 68 37.46 0.34 -11.23
C ILE A 68 36.08 0.58 -11.83
N PHE A 69 35.88 0.06 -13.04
CA PHE A 69 34.61 0.08 -13.78
C PHE A 69 34.09 -1.36 -13.92
N GLN A 70 32.97 -1.64 -13.30
CA GLN A 70 32.38 -2.97 -13.22
C GLN A 70 30.94 -2.95 -13.69
N PHE A 71 30.61 -3.83 -14.64
CA PHE A 71 29.25 -3.97 -15.16
C PHE A 71 28.95 -5.42 -15.52
N LEU A 72 27.76 -5.92 -15.20
CA LEU A 72 27.40 -7.31 -15.50
C LEU A 72 27.39 -7.58 -17.01
N GLY A 73 28.09 -8.62 -17.45
CA GLY A 73 28.26 -8.99 -18.85
C GLY A 73 29.39 -8.27 -19.57
N TYR A 74 30.17 -7.44 -18.85
CA TYR A 74 31.34 -6.74 -19.39
C TYR A 74 32.58 -7.02 -18.54
N THR A 75 33.74 -7.02 -19.19
CA THR A 75 35.02 -7.19 -18.52
C THR A 75 35.30 -6.00 -17.61
N THR A 76 35.54 -6.24 -16.33
CA THR A 76 35.90 -5.20 -15.37
C THR A 76 37.21 -4.53 -15.79
N LYS A 77 37.21 -3.19 -15.80
CA LYS A 77 38.35 -2.37 -16.20
C LYS A 77 38.91 -1.58 -15.05
N GLU A 78 40.18 -1.83 -14.75
CA GLU A 78 40.95 -1.07 -13.76
C GLU A 78 41.83 -0.05 -14.47
N VAL A 79 41.69 1.22 -14.10
CA VAL A 79 42.44 2.33 -14.72
C VAL A 79 43.16 3.11 -13.63
N LYS A 80 44.51 3.08 -13.70
CA LYS A 80 45.33 3.91 -12.83
C LYS A 80 45.46 5.30 -13.43
N VAL A 81 45.06 6.33 -12.67
CA VAL A 81 45.09 7.73 -13.09
C VAL A 81 45.92 8.56 -12.11
N GLU A 82 46.71 9.48 -12.65
CA GLU A 82 47.39 10.50 -11.89
C GLU A 82 46.71 11.85 -12.09
N ILE A 83 46.18 12.40 -11.01
CA ILE A 83 45.33 13.59 -11.05
C ILE A 83 46.08 14.72 -10.38
N ASP A 84 46.48 15.71 -11.17
CA ASP A 84 47.16 16.91 -10.72
C ASP A 84 46.20 18.07 -10.45
N GLN A 85 45.10 18.11 -11.19
CA GLN A 85 44.06 19.16 -11.09
C GLN A 85 42.69 18.66 -11.40
N PHE A 86 41.66 19.34 -10.90
CA PHE A 86 40.25 19.06 -11.10
C PHE A 86 39.57 20.17 -11.93
N PRO A 87 38.43 19.88 -12.64
CA PRO A 87 37.82 18.54 -12.81
C PRO A 87 38.69 17.66 -13.73
N TYR A 88 38.72 16.33 -13.46
CA TYR A 88 39.41 15.34 -14.30
C TYR A 88 38.40 14.54 -15.13
N GLN A 89 38.61 14.48 -16.45
CA GLN A 89 37.73 13.75 -17.36
C GLN A 89 38.34 12.40 -17.75
N LEU A 90 37.57 11.31 -17.58
CA LEU A 90 37.98 9.96 -17.86
C LEU A 90 36.85 9.19 -18.56
N ASN A 91 36.90 9.08 -19.88
CA ASN A 91 35.96 8.30 -20.66
C ASN A 91 36.49 6.88 -20.85
N ILE A 92 35.58 5.90 -20.74
CA ILE A 92 35.92 4.47 -20.72
C ILE A 92 35.06 3.73 -21.72
N VAL A 93 35.68 2.82 -22.44
CA VAL A 93 35.02 1.79 -23.24
C VAL A 93 35.21 0.48 -22.52
N LEU A 94 34.09 -0.24 -22.26
CA LEU A 94 34.08 -1.59 -21.71
C LEU A 94 33.87 -2.58 -22.85
N ALA A 95 34.68 -3.64 -22.89
CA ALA A 95 34.49 -4.76 -23.78
C ALA A 95 33.47 -5.73 -23.20
N GLU A 96 32.61 -6.27 -24.06
CA GLU A 96 31.75 -7.38 -23.65
C GLU A 96 32.61 -8.57 -23.21
N GLU A 97 32.10 -9.25 -22.23
CA GLU A 97 32.77 -10.40 -21.65
C GLU A 97 32.75 -11.55 -22.65
N THR A 98 33.94 -11.90 -23.19
CA THR A 98 34.09 -13.09 -24.01
C THR A 98 33.98 -14.31 -23.13
N THR A 99 32.82 -14.96 -23.14
CA THR A 99 32.58 -16.21 -22.43
C THR A 99 33.41 -17.31 -23.08
N SER A 100 34.53 -17.67 -22.49
CA SER A 100 35.27 -18.88 -22.88
C SER A 100 34.48 -20.10 -22.41
N LEU A 101 33.61 -20.59 -23.26
CA LEU A 101 33.15 -21.98 -23.20
C LEU A 101 34.19 -22.85 -23.90
N ASP A 102 35.34 -23.04 -23.31
CA ASP A 102 36.03 -24.31 -23.54
C ASP A 102 35.07 -25.39 -23.07
N GLU A 103 34.69 -26.25 -24.01
CA GLU A 103 33.75 -27.35 -23.99
C GLU A 103 33.37 -27.75 -22.54
N VAL A 104 32.17 -27.34 -22.04
CA VAL A 104 31.67 -27.83 -20.76
C VAL A 104 31.54 -29.33 -20.93
N ILE A 105 32.60 -30.05 -20.56
CA ILE A 105 32.58 -31.50 -20.44
C ILE A 105 31.43 -31.79 -19.50
N VAL A 106 30.34 -32.32 -20.04
CA VAL A 106 29.25 -32.90 -19.24
C VAL A 106 29.93 -34.07 -18.52
N ALA A 107 30.53 -33.77 -17.39
CA ALA A 107 31.12 -34.78 -16.54
C ALA A 107 30.01 -35.75 -16.16
N ALA A 108 30.34 -37.02 -16.07
CA ALA A 108 29.43 -38.13 -15.73
C ALA A 108 28.71 -37.95 -14.37
N ASN A 109 28.93 -36.83 -13.66
CA ASN A 109 28.49 -36.56 -12.30
C ASN A 109 27.37 -35.51 -12.18
N GLY A 110 26.62 -35.19 -13.24
CA GLY A 110 25.46 -34.31 -13.14
C GLY A 110 25.67 -32.87 -13.65
N ASN A 111 24.63 -32.03 -13.57
CA ASN A 111 24.63 -30.64 -14.04
C ASN A 111 25.54 -29.76 -13.16
N PRO A 112 26.59 -29.10 -13.69
CA PRO A 112 27.49 -28.24 -12.92
C PRO A 112 26.78 -27.10 -12.23
N ALA A 113 25.76 -26.48 -12.89
CA ALA A 113 24.99 -25.38 -12.31
C ALA A 113 24.23 -25.82 -11.05
N ASP A 114 23.70 -27.04 -11.03
CA ASP A 114 23.00 -27.56 -9.84
C ASP A 114 23.95 -27.71 -8.64
N ARG A 115 25.21 -28.14 -8.88
CA ARG A 115 26.24 -28.20 -7.84
C ARG A 115 26.48 -26.79 -7.25
N ILE A 116 26.75 -25.83 -8.12
CA ILE A 116 27.06 -24.45 -7.70
C ILE A 116 25.91 -23.86 -6.86
N ILE A 117 24.68 -24.00 -7.35
CA ILE A 117 23.50 -23.47 -6.62
C ILE A 117 23.31 -24.17 -5.28
N ARG A 118 23.57 -25.50 -5.16
CA ARG A 118 23.51 -26.19 -3.87
C ARG A 118 24.55 -25.68 -2.89
N GLU A 119 25.77 -25.38 -3.35
CA GLU A 119 26.81 -24.79 -2.50
C GLU A 119 26.42 -23.39 -2.04
N VAL A 120 25.84 -22.55 -2.92
CA VAL A 120 25.28 -21.23 -2.51
C VAL A 120 24.23 -21.39 -1.40
N ILE A 121 23.27 -22.29 -1.59
CA ILE A 121 22.21 -22.56 -0.61
C ILE A 121 22.80 -23.02 0.73
N ASN A 122 23.79 -23.94 0.68
CA ASN A 122 24.46 -24.44 1.88
C ASN A 122 25.25 -23.34 2.61
N LYS A 123 25.86 -22.42 1.86
CA LYS A 123 26.69 -21.33 2.40
C LYS A 123 25.87 -20.15 2.92
N LYS A 124 24.64 -19.99 2.42
CA LYS A 124 23.74 -18.86 2.70
C LYS A 124 23.60 -18.49 4.20
N PRO A 125 23.41 -19.45 5.16
CA PRO A 125 23.35 -19.10 6.57
C PRO A 125 24.59 -18.41 7.10
N GLN A 126 25.77 -18.81 6.62
CA GLN A 126 27.05 -18.19 7.04
C GLN A 126 27.20 -16.78 6.47
N ILE A 127 26.73 -16.57 5.21
CA ILE A 127 26.72 -15.23 4.57
C ILE A 127 25.81 -14.29 5.33
N LEU A 128 24.59 -14.71 5.65
CA LEU A 128 23.63 -13.92 6.41
C LEU A 128 24.15 -13.59 7.82
N GLN A 129 24.86 -14.54 8.48
CA GLN A 129 25.49 -14.28 9.78
C GLN A 129 26.56 -13.20 9.70
N LYS A 130 27.36 -13.14 8.63
CA LYS A 130 28.37 -12.06 8.42
C LYS A 130 27.71 -10.68 8.24
N GLN A 131 26.45 -10.63 7.82
CA GLN A 131 25.64 -9.41 7.62
C GLN A 131 24.65 -9.18 8.77
N GLU A 132 24.82 -9.80 9.92
CA GLU A 132 23.90 -9.74 11.06
C GLU A 132 23.66 -8.31 11.57
N ALA A 133 24.67 -7.44 11.48
CA ALA A 133 24.54 -6.03 11.87
C ALA A 133 25.41 -5.13 10.98
N TYR A 134 24.84 -4.04 10.51
CA TYR A 134 25.58 -3.02 9.76
C TYR A 134 24.93 -1.65 9.81
N THR A 135 25.73 -0.62 9.51
CA THR A 135 25.25 0.69 9.05
C THR A 135 25.78 0.96 7.65
N ALA A 136 25.04 1.74 6.86
CA ALA A 136 25.48 2.18 5.54
C ALA A 136 24.85 3.54 5.19
N ASP A 137 25.46 4.23 4.24
CA ASP A 137 24.83 5.35 3.54
C ASP A 137 24.05 4.80 2.35
N PHE A 138 22.86 5.36 2.14
CA PHE A 138 21.93 4.93 1.11
C PHE A 138 21.48 6.13 0.26
N TYR A 139 21.46 5.94 -1.05
CA TYR A 139 20.91 6.87 -2.00
C TYR A 139 19.88 6.13 -2.87
N SER A 140 18.74 6.76 -3.12
CA SER A 140 17.77 6.23 -4.07
C SER A 140 17.26 7.30 -5.02
N ARG A 141 16.91 6.86 -6.24
CA ARG A 141 16.20 7.65 -7.24
C ARG A 141 15.04 6.84 -7.81
N GLY A 142 13.84 7.42 -7.77
CA GLY A 142 12.66 6.90 -8.44
C GLY A 142 12.31 7.76 -9.66
N LEU A 143 12.07 7.13 -10.78
CA LEU A 143 11.63 7.76 -12.03
C LEU A 143 10.46 6.96 -12.61
N TRP A 144 9.35 7.64 -12.90
CA TRP A 144 8.21 7.07 -13.62
C TRP A 144 7.89 7.93 -14.83
N ARG A 145 7.72 7.27 -15.96
CA ARG A 145 7.38 7.86 -17.23
C ARG A 145 6.08 7.27 -17.76
N VAL A 146 5.23 8.11 -18.30
CA VAL A 146 4.00 7.72 -18.99
C VAL A 146 4.14 8.02 -20.47
N GLU A 147 3.59 7.15 -21.29
CA GLU A 147 3.59 7.26 -22.75
C GLU A 147 2.15 7.28 -23.26
N ASN A 148 1.85 8.22 -24.16
CA ASN A 148 0.54 8.36 -24.80
C ASN A 148 -0.63 8.43 -23.79
N ALA A 149 -0.50 9.21 -22.71
CA ALA A 149 -1.54 9.36 -21.71
C ALA A 149 -2.84 9.86 -22.36
N PRO A 150 -4.01 9.23 -22.12
CA PRO A 150 -5.26 9.69 -22.67
C PRO A 150 -5.66 11.05 -22.07
N GLU A 151 -6.43 11.85 -22.79
CA GLU A 151 -6.98 13.09 -22.24
C GLU A 151 -7.96 12.82 -21.09
N LYS A 152 -8.73 11.72 -21.22
CA LYS A 152 -9.70 11.29 -20.22
C LYS A 152 -9.52 9.82 -19.89
N PHE A 153 -9.59 9.49 -18.62
CA PHE A 153 -9.61 8.13 -18.10
C PHE A 153 -10.87 7.90 -17.27
N LEU A 154 -11.65 6.90 -17.64
CA LEU A 154 -12.96 6.62 -17.02
C LEU A 154 -13.87 7.86 -16.93
N GLY A 155 -13.81 8.73 -17.95
CA GLY A 155 -14.60 9.96 -18.03
C GLY A 155 -14.04 11.17 -17.29
N GLN A 156 -12.92 11.03 -16.58
CA GLN A 156 -12.23 12.11 -15.87
C GLN A 156 -11.04 12.64 -16.67
N GLU A 157 -10.85 13.95 -16.71
CA GLU A 157 -9.70 14.58 -17.37
C GLU A 157 -8.41 14.29 -16.59
N ILE A 158 -7.37 13.82 -17.28
CA ILE A 158 -6.05 13.51 -16.68
C ILE A 158 -5.15 14.75 -16.62
N GLY A 159 -5.52 15.88 -17.14
CA GLY A 159 -4.67 17.07 -17.13
C GLY A 159 -3.25 16.82 -17.70
N ASP A 160 -2.28 17.61 -17.24
CA ASP A 160 -0.87 17.54 -17.63
C ASP A 160 0.04 16.76 -16.67
N LEU A 161 -0.56 16.05 -15.69
CA LEU A 161 0.14 15.29 -14.63
C LEU A 161 1.27 16.09 -13.96
N GLY A 162 0.97 17.32 -13.56
CA GLY A 162 1.94 18.16 -12.85
C GLY A 162 2.94 18.87 -13.77
N GLY A 163 2.66 19.01 -15.06
CA GLY A 163 3.58 19.57 -16.06
C GLY A 163 4.57 18.52 -16.60
N GLY A 164 4.33 17.24 -16.31
CA GLY A 164 5.19 16.14 -16.74
C GLY A 164 4.95 15.68 -18.18
N LEU A 165 3.85 16.12 -18.84
CA LEU A 165 3.50 15.66 -20.18
C LEU A 165 3.81 16.70 -21.26
N ASP A 166 4.45 16.24 -22.34
CA ASP A 166 4.65 17.02 -23.56
C ASP A 166 3.40 17.07 -24.46
N SER A 167 3.52 17.64 -25.67
CA SER A 167 2.43 17.72 -26.64
C SER A 167 1.93 16.36 -27.15
N THR A 168 2.74 15.30 -27.02
CA THR A 168 2.37 13.92 -27.34
C THR A 168 1.79 13.19 -26.12
N ARG A 169 1.62 13.90 -25.01
CA ARG A 169 1.17 13.39 -23.70
C ARG A 169 2.08 12.29 -23.18
N THR A 170 3.38 12.44 -23.39
CA THR A 170 4.46 11.57 -22.92
C THR A 170 5.41 12.38 -22.05
N GLY A 171 5.95 11.77 -20.99
CA GLY A 171 6.98 12.41 -20.17
C GLY A 171 7.08 11.86 -18.75
N ILE A 172 7.99 12.45 -17.97
CA ILE A 172 8.24 12.07 -16.59
C ILE A 172 7.09 12.57 -15.71
N VAL A 173 6.40 11.66 -15.03
CA VAL A 173 5.30 11.99 -14.10
C VAL A 173 5.75 11.99 -12.64
N TYR A 174 6.81 11.27 -12.34
CA TYR A 174 7.42 11.22 -11.02
C TYR A 174 8.94 11.13 -11.13
N LEU A 175 9.63 12.01 -10.44
CA LEU A 175 11.08 11.98 -10.28
C LEU A 175 11.40 12.40 -8.85
N SER A 176 12.13 11.56 -8.14
CA SER A 176 12.48 11.82 -6.74
C SER A 176 13.84 11.26 -6.39
N GLU A 177 14.47 11.86 -5.38
CA GLU A 177 15.76 11.44 -4.84
C GLU A 177 15.74 11.48 -3.32
N THR A 178 16.39 10.50 -2.71
CA THR A 178 16.54 10.41 -1.26
C THR A 178 17.97 10.04 -0.91
N ILE A 179 18.52 10.67 0.13
CA ILE A 179 19.78 10.30 0.77
C ILE A 179 19.46 10.01 2.22
N SER A 180 19.89 8.85 2.70
CA SER A 180 19.64 8.43 4.08
C SER A 180 20.81 7.66 4.67
N LYS A 181 20.74 7.47 5.98
CA LYS A 181 21.60 6.57 6.75
C LYS A 181 20.75 5.41 7.22
N ILE A 182 21.22 4.21 7.00
CA ILE A 182 20.52 2.99 7.41
C ILE A 182 21.31 2.28 8.50
N ALA A 183 20.59 1.68 9.43
CA ALA A 183 21.07 0.77 10.45
C ALA A 183 20.22 -0.48 10.44
N TYR A 184 20.86 -1.63 10.45
CA TYR A 184 20.20 -2.94 10.43
C TYR A 184 20.83 -3.85 11.50
N GLN A 185 19.98 -4.61 12.16
CA GLN A 185 20.37 -5.71 13.05
C GLN A 185 19.37 -6.86 12.92
N ALA A 186 19.88 -8.03 12.56
CA ALA A 186 19.06 -9.24 12.40
C ALA A 186 18.29 -9.58 13.71
N PRO A 187 17.08 -10.18 13.61
CA PRO A 187 16.46 -10.57 12.34
C PRO A 187 15.69 -9.44 11.64
N ASP A 188 15.10 -8.46 12.36
CA ASP A 188 14.09 -7.55 11.83
C ASP A 188 14.26 -6.10 12.30
N ASP A 189 15.34 -5.77 13.00
CA ASP A 189 15.60 -4.42 13.46
C ASP A 189 16.15 -3.57 12.32
N PHE A 190 15.40 -2.54 11.95
CA PHE A 190 15.77 -1.61 10.89
C PHE A 190 15.48 -0.17 11.30
N LYS A 191 16.36 0.74 10.93
CA LYS A 191 16.17 2.19 11.10
C LYS A 191 16.77 2.93 9.92
N GLU A 192 15.99 3.84 9.36
CA GLU A 192 16.41 4.77 8.32
C GLU A 192 16.27 6.21 8.80
N THR A 193 17.28 7.03 8.57
CA THR A 193 17.23 8.47 8.83
C THR A 193 17.50 9.21 7.52
N ILE A 194 16.48 9.84 6.96
CA ILE A 194 16.56 10.60 5.72
C ILE A 194 17.23 11.94 6.00
N THR A 195 18.37 12.20 5.37
CA THR A 195 19.17 13.41 5.51
C THR A 195 18.89 14.44 4.41
N ALA A 196 18.47 13.96 3.24
CA ALA A 196 18.01 14.80 2.14
C ALA A 196 16.96 14.09 1.31
N SER A 197 15.94 14.83 0.87
CA SER A 197 14.88 14.33 0.00
C SER A 197 14.43 15.42 -0.97
N LYS A 198 14.17 15.07 -2.22
CA LYS A 198 13.67 15.96 -3.26
C LYS A 198 12.69 15.23 -4.17
N VAL A 199 11.60 15.91 -4.52
CA VAL A 199 10.62 15.44 -5.51
C VAL A 199 10.41 16.55 -6.53
N SER A 200 10.46 16.23 -7.81
CA SER A 200 10.29 17.20 -8.89
C SER A 200 8.88 17.79 -8.87
N GLY A 201 8.77 19.10 -8.82
CA GLY A 201 7.50 19.82 -8.79
C GLY A 201 6.67 19.62 -7.51
N ASN A 202 7.31 19.27 -6.40
CA ASN A 202 6.64 19.13 -5.12
C ASN A 202 7.42 19.86 -4.02
N ASP A 203 6.83 20.92 -3.48
CA ASP A 203 7.41 21.77 -2.45
C ASP A 203 7.59 21.07 -1.09
N ASN A 204 6.81 20.03 -0.82
CA ASN A 204 6.99 19.22 0.38
C ASN A 204 8.26 18.37 0.29
N GLY A 205 8.67 17.96 -0.90
CA GLY A 205 9.93 17.28 -1.21
C GLY A 205 10.11 15.92 -0.52
N PHE A 206 9.03 15.29 -0.05
CA PHE A 206 9.12 14.00 0.63
C PHE A 206 8.94 12.86 -0.36
N SER A 207 10.06 12.28 -0.75
CA SER A 207 10.11 11.06 -1.56
C SER A 207 9.59 9.85 -0.78
N PHE A 208 8.90 8.95 -1.48
CA PHE A 208 8.51 7.64 -0.95
C PHE A 208 9.60 6.57 -1.13
N ASN A 209 10.77 6.93 -1.64
CA ASN A 209 11.87 6.00 -1.89
C ASN A 209 12.63 5.74 -0.59
N SER A 210 12.24 4.74 0.19
CA SER A 210 12.94 4.32 1.39
C SER A 210 13.82 3.10 1.15
N ALA A 211 14.85 2.95 1.96
CA ALA A 211 15.72 1.78 1.92
C ALA A 211 14.98 0.51 2.36
N GLN A 212 14.01 0.64 3.26
CA GLN A 212 13.18 -0.48 3.71
C GLN A 212 12.32 -1.04 2.56
N GLU A 213 11.70 -0.16 1.77
CA GLU A 213 10.89 -0.60 0.62
C GLU A 213 11.75 -1.12 -0.55
N ALA A 214 13.03 -0.78 -0.54
CA ALA A 214 14.00 -1.20 -1.56
C ALA A 214 14.81 -2.43 -1.15
N ASP A 215 14.59 -3.00 0.03
CA ASP A 215 15.41 -4.12 0.53
C ASP A 215 14.98 -5.46 -0.09
N TYR A 216 15.27 -5.61 -1.37
CA TYR A 216 15.14 -6.88 -2.07
C TYR A 216 16.45 -7.64 -1.99
N SER A 217 16.48 -8.75 -1.24
CA SER A 217 17.64 -9.63 -1.11
C SER A 217 17.32 -11.02 -1.65
N PHE A 218 18.06 -11.46 -2.67
CA PHE A 218 17.92 -12.85 -3.19
C PHE A 218 18.43 -13.90 -2.21
N TYR A 219 19.15 -13.52 -1.15
CA TYR A 219 19.47 -14.45 -0.06
C TYR A 219 18.25 -14.83 0.79
N ASN A 220 17.17 -14.07 0.74
CA ASN A 220 15.88 -14.46 1.33
C ASN A 220 15.26 -15.62 0.53
N ASN A 221 14.48 -16.47 1.18
CA ASN A 221 13.78 -17.56 0.48
C ASN A 221 12.67 -17.03 -0.45
N THR A 222 12.07 -15.90 -0.09
CA THR A 222 11.08 -15.21 -0.92
C THR A 222 11.34 -13.71 -0.91
N LEU A 223 10.97 -13.04 -2.01
CA LEU A 223 10.92 -11.59 -2.12
C LEU A 223 9.45 -11.17 -2.19
N GLU A 224 9.06 -10.21 -1.38
CA GLU A 224 7.71 -9.68 -1.35
C GLU A 224 7.55 -8.51 -2.33
N ILE A 225 6.75 -8.73 -3.36
CA ILE A 225 6.41 -7.71 -4.37
C ILE A 225 4.93 -7.92 -4.69
N ASN A 226 4.03 -7.36 -3.88
CA ASN A 226 2.58 -7.63 -3.91
C ASN A 226 2.21 -9.13 -3.74
N SER A 227 3.15 -10.01 -3.99
CA SER A 227 3.09 -11.45 -3.73
C SER A 227 4.49 -11.98 -3.41
N GLN A 228 4.55 -13.13 -2.73
CA GLN A 228 5.81 -13.76 -2.33
C GLN A 228 6.41 -14.55 -3.52
N LEU A 229 7.49 -14.03 -4.14
CA LEU A 229 8.21 -14.71 -5.23
C LEU A 229 9.37 -15.52 -4.67
N VAL A 230 9.52 -16.75 -5.15
CA VAL A 230 10.59 -17.65 -4.69
C VAL A 230 11.94 -17.21 -5.28
N SER A 231 12.95 -17.03 -4.43
CA SER A 231 14.31 -16.70 -4.87
C SER A 231 14.95 -17.86 -5.66
N PRO A 232 15.76 -17.57 -6.68
CA PRO A 232 16.55 -18.62 -7.37
C PRO A 232 17.56 -19.36 -6.49
N ILE A 233 17.87 -18.83 -5.31
CA ILE A 233 18.74 -19.47 -4.31
C ILE A 233 18.00 -19.73 -2.98
N ALA A 234 16.66 -19.89 -3.04
CA ALA A 234 15.85 -20.34 -1.92
C ALA A 234 16.20 -21.77 -1.51
N ASP A 235 15.98 -22.13 -0.25
CA ASP A 235 16.22 -23.50 0.25
C ASP A 235 15.48 -24.57 -0.56
N ASN A 236 14.32 -24.23 -1.13
CA ASN A 236 13.48 -25.09 -1.95
C ASN A 236 13.51 -24.72 -3.46
N ALA A 237 14.50 -23.94 -3.90
CA ALA A 237 14.59 -23.39 -5.26
C ALA A 237 14.51 -24.49 -6.35
N PHE A 238 15.08 -25.66 -6.11
CA PHE A 238 15.03 -26.78 -7.05
C PHE A 238 13.62 -27.32 -7.35
N ASN A 239 12.60 -26.96 -6.57
CA ASN A 239 11.21 -27.27 -6.88
C ASN A 239 10.61 -26.37 -7.95
N TYR A 240 11.24 -25.21 -8.21
CA TYR A 240 10.72 -24.14 -9.05
C TYR A 240 11.57 -23.87 -10.28
N TYR A 241 12.88 -24.11 -10.21
CA TYR A 241 13.85 -23.72 -11.23
C TYR A 241 14.64 -24.87 -11.82
N ASN A 242 15.03 -24.71 -13.08
CA ASN A 242 16.13 -25.41 -13.75
C ASN A 242 17.30 -24.42 -13.87
N TYR A 243 18.53 -24.95 -13.82
CA TYR A 243 19.74 -24.15 -13.91
C TYR A 243 20.63 -24.67 -15.04
N LYS A 244 21.31 -23.73 -15.71
CA LYS A 244 22.27 -24.06 -16.77
C LYS A 244 23.49 -23.15 -16.63
N LEU A 245 24.67 -23.72 -16.55
CA LEU A 245 25.91 -22.95 -16.61
C LEU A 245 26.10 -22.51 -18.08
N VAL A 246 26.02 -21.18 -18.30
CA VAL A 246 26.12 -20.59 -19.65
C VAL A 246 27.47 -19.94 -19.91
N GLY A 247 28.31 -19.84 -18.90
CA GLY A 247 29.66 -19.35 -19.00
C GLY A 247 30.34 -19.13 -17.64
N ALA A 248 31.62 -18.78 -17.69
CA ALA A 248 32.38 -18.34 -16.55
C ALA A 248 33.48 -17.36 -16.99
N PHE A 249 33.89 -16.46 -16.08
CA PHE A 249 34.92 -15.47 -16.33
C PHE A 249 35.74 -15.18 -15.05
N LEU A 250 36.87 -14.50 -15.21
CA LEU A 250 37.71 -14.12 -14.09
C LEU A 250 37.48 -12.65 -13.70
N GLU A 251 37.18 -12.42 -12.44
CA GLU A 251 37.21 -11.11 -11.80
C GLU A 251 38.44 -11.06 -10.85
N GLY A 252 39.51 -10.43 -11.31
CA GLY A 252 40.81 -10.54 -10.65
C GLY A 252 41.28 -11.99 -10.57
N SER A 253 41.38 -12.56 -9.38
CA SER A 253 41.75 -13.97 -9.13
C SER A 253 40.54 -14.89 -8.89
N LYS A 254 39.32 -14.36 -8.89
CA LYS A 254 38.10 -15.13 -8.61
C LYS A 254 37.41 -15.53 -9.88
N LEU A 255 36.98 -16.79 -9.96
CA LEU A 255 36.16 -17.29 -11.07
C LEU A 255 34.68 -16.98 -10.79
N ILE A 256 34.01 -16.34 -11.72
CA ILE A 256 32.59 -16.02 -11.64
C ILE A 256 31.80 -16.91 -12.60
N ASN A 257 30.89 -17.69 -12.08
CA ASN A 257 30.00 -18.57 -12.86
C ASN A 257 28.73 -17.85 -13.28
N LYS A 258 28.43 -17.82 -14.54
CA LYS A 258 27.20 -17.27 -15.13
C LYS A 258 26.19 -18.39 -15.30
N ILE A 259 25.11 -18.33 -14.49
CA ILE A 259 24.09 -19.38 -14.41
C ILE A 259 22.75 -18.84 -14.88
N GLU A 260 22.24 -19.44 -15.96
CA GLU A 260 20.87 -19.18 -16.42
C GLU A 260 19.86 -19.88 -15.50
N VAL A 261 18.86 -19.13 -15.09
CA VAL A 261 17.76 -19.56 -14.22
C VAL A 261 16.49 -19.59 -15.05
N THR A 262 15.90 -20.77 -15.23
CA THR A 262 14.64 -20.92 -15.99
C THR A 262 13.56 -21.55 -15.13
N PRO A 263 12.32 -21.03 -15.19
CA PRO A 263 11.19 -21.59 -14.45
C PRO A 263 10.86 -23.02 -14.90
N LYS A 264 10.55 -23.91 -13.97
CA LYS A 264 9.94 -25.22 -14.28
C LYS A 264 8.49 -25.08 -14.75
N ARG A 265 7.81 -24.04 -14.31
CA ARG A 265 6.42 -23.70 -14.66
C ARG A 265 6.30 -22.18 -14.81
N GLN A 266 5.81 -21.71 -15.95
CA GLN A 266 5.74 -20.28 -16.28
C GLN A 266 4.78 -19.45 -15.41
N ASN A 267 3.77 -20.10 -14.82
CA ASN A 267 2.76 -19.39 -14.02
C ASN A 267 3.01 -19.48 -12.50
N ASP A 268 4.16 -20.01 -12.09
CA ASP A 268 4.59 -19.94 -10.69
C ASP A 268 5.05 -18.51 -10.35
N ARG A 269 5.16 -18.21 -9.06
CA ARG A 269 5.69 -16.93 -8.55
C ARG A 269 7.20 -17.04 -8.44
N ILE A 270 7.86 -16.62 -9.51
CA ILE A 270 9.26 -16.92 -9.74
C ILE A 270 9.92 -15.80 -10.54
N PHE A 271 11.22 -15.91 -10.66
CA PHE A 271 12.08 -15.12 -11.53
C PHE A 271 12.61 -15.94 -12.68
N GLU A 272 13.11 -15.28 -13.72
CA GLU A 272 13.94 -15.87 -14.77
C GLU A 272 15.09 -14.93 -15.13
N GLY A 273 16.19 -15.42 -15.64
CA GLY A 273 17.34 -14.60 -16.05
C GLY A 273 18.66 -15.22 -15.61
N ILE A 274 19.59 -14.38 -15.17
CA ILE A 274 20.98 -14.80 -14.87
C ILE A 274 21.33 -14.48 -13.41
N VAL A 275 21.98 -15.44 -12.75
CA VAL A 275 22.70 -15.19 -11.50
C VAL A 275 24.19 -15.43 -11.72
N TYR A 276 25.01 -14.59 -11.14
CA TYR A 276 26.46 -14.64 -11.19
C TYR A 276 26.98 -15.08 -9.83
N ILE A 277 27.70 -16.20 -9.76
CA ILE A 277 28.16 -16.85 -8.54
C ILE A 277 29.67 -16.91 -8.51
N VAL A 278 30.28 -16.44 -7.43
CA VAL A 278 31.73 -16.56 -7.20
C VAL A 278 32.04 -18.01 -6.84
N GLU A 279 32.91 -18.66 -7.60
CA GLU A 279 33.39 -20.03 -7.32
C GLU A 279 34.17 -20.05 -6.00
N ASP A 280 34.06 -21.10 -5.24
CA ASP A 280 34.67 -21.36 -3.92
C ASP A 280 34.11 -20.47 -2.77
N ASP A 281 33.82 -19.19 -3.02
CA ASP A 281 33.17 -18.31 -2.03
C ASP A 281 31.66 -18.60 -1.93
N TRP A 282 31.06 -19.12 -2.99
CA TRP A 282 29.61 -19.45 -3.15
C TRP A 282 28.69 -18.27 -2.78
N GLN A 283 29.14 -17.07 -3.16
CA GLN A 283 28.42 -15.83 -2.93
C GLN A 283 27.94 -15.22 -4.24
N LEU A 284 26.90 -14.39 -4.17
CA LEU A 284 26.42 -13.61 -5.31
C LEU A 284 27.47 -12.53 -5.68
N TYR A 285 27.89 -12.53 -6.94
CA TYR A 285 28.59 -11.45 -7.60
C TYR A 285 27.61 -10.47 -8.23
N GLY A 286 26.47 -11.00 -8.74
CA GLY A 286 25.42 -10.21 -9.35
C GLY A 286 24.17 -11.02 -9.65
N ALA A 287 23.12 -10.31 -10.00
CA ALA A 287 21.86 -10.89 -10.47
C ALA A 287 21.26 -9.99 -11.55
N ASP A 288 20.78 -10.56 -12.63
CA ASP A 288 19.96 -9.91 -13.65
C ASP A 288 18.75 -10.80 -13.88
N LEU A 289 17.69 -10.52 -13.14
CA LEU A 289 16.52 -11.38 -13.01
C LEU A 289 15.25 -10.59 -13.28
N LYS A 290 14.30 -11.20 -13.95
CA LYS A 290 13.01 -10.59 -14.26
C LYS A 290 11.84 -11.43 -13.79
N THR A 291 10.70 -10.77 -13.60
CA THR A 291 9.42 -11.41 -13.31
C THR A 291 8.29 -10.66 -14.02
N THR A 292 7.11 -11.26 -14.08
CA THR A 292 5.95 -10.70 -14.79
C THR A 292 4.91 -10.15 -13.83
N GLY A 293 4.06 -9.23 -14.33
CA GLY A 293 2.91 -8.73 -13.59
C GLY A 293 1.93 -9.84 -13.18
N ALA A 294 1.86 -10.93 -13.96
CA ALA A 294 1.06 -12.10 -13.59
C ALA A 294 1.62 -12.81 -12.35
N ALA A 295 2.94 -12.95 -12.23
CA ALA A 295 3.60 -13.56 -11.08
C ALA A 295 3.42 -12.73 -9.81
N ILE A 296 3.43 -11.40 -9.91
CA ILE A 296 3.19 -10.49 -8.78
C ILE A 296 1.70 -10.17 -8.55
N GLN A 297 0.81 -10.73 -9.36
CA GLN A 297 -0.64 -10.50 -9.32
C GLN A 297 -1.06 -9.04 -9.57
N VAL A 298 -0.28 -8.30 -10.36
CA VAL A 298 -0.56 -6.94 -10.83
C VAL A 298 -0.64 -6.96 -12.36
N PRO A 299 -1.79 -7.30 -12.97
CA PRO A 299 -1.90 -7.63 -14.39
C PRO A 299 -1.58 -6.50 -15.36
N PHE A 300 -1.59 -5.25 -14.94
CA PHE A 300 -1.22 -4.10 -15.77
C PHE A 300 0.30 -3.90 -15.84
N VAL A 301 1.08 -4.45 -14.93
CA VAL A 301 2.55 -4.52 -15.04
C VAL A 301 2.87 -5.58 -16.10
N GLU A 302 3.77 -5.26 -17.03
CA GLU A 302 4.21 -6.21 -18.05
C GLU A 302 5.42 -7.00 -17.56
N GLU A 303 6.44 -6.30 -17.08
CA GLU A 303 7.69 -6.88 -16.60
C GLU A 303 8.31 -6.04 -15.49
N LEU A 304 9.00 -6.72 -14.56
CA LEU A 304 9.94 -6.11 -13.62
C LEU A 304 11.30 -6.80 -13.78
N VAL A 305 12.36 -5.99 -13.91
CA VAL A 305 13.75 -6.45 -14.03
C VAL A 305 14.56 -5.97 -12.85
N PHE A 306 15.18 -6.90 -12.15
CA PHE A 306 16.03 -6.66 -10.98
C PHE A 306 17.48 -6.85 -11.36
N LYS A 307 18.29 -5.82 -11.19
CA LYS A 307 19.75 -5.91 -11.36
C LYS A 307 20.42 -5.58 -10.04
N HIS A 308 21.17 -6.53 -9.49
CA HIS A 308 21.94 -6.37 -8.27
C HIS A 308 23.42 -6.52 -8.59
N ASN A 309 24.23 -5.62 -8.05
CA ASN A 309 25.67 -5.67 -8.18
C ASN A 309 26.33 -5.71 -6.79
N PHE A 310 27.35 -6.55 -6.66
CA PHE A 310 28.07 -6.75 -5.42
C PHE A 310 29.57 -6.43 -5.62
N LYS A 311 30.20 -6.00 -4.54
CA LYS A 311 31.64 -5.75 -4.44
C LYS A 311 32.21 -6.57 -3.30
N TYR A 312 33.43 -7.09 -3.49
CA TYR A 312 34.12 -7.79 -2.44
C TYR A 312 34.67 -6.84 -1.36
N ASP A 313 34.33 -7.12 -0.11
CA ASP A 313 34.89 -6.51 1.08
C ASP A 313 35.90 -7.48 1.72
N ALA A 314 37.18 -7.22 1.52
CA ALA A 314 38.26 -8.08 2.00
C ALA A 314 38.36 -8.13 3.55
N ALA A 315 37.91 -7.08 4.25
CA ALA A 315 37.94 -7.03 5.70
C ALA A 315 36.94 -8.01 6.35
N LYS A 316 35.87 -8.33 5.64
CA LYS A 316 34.81 -9.24 6.08
C LYS A 316 34.78 -10.56 5.32
N ASP A 317 35.58 -10.68 4.25
CA ASP A 317 35.50 -11.81 3.32
C ASP A 317 34.04 -12.02 2.86
N LEU A 318 33.47 -10.95 2.30
CA LEU A 318 32.05 -10.87 1.97
C LEU A 318 31.82 -10.06 0.69
N TRP A 319 30.95 -10.54 -0.20
CA TRP A 319 30.44 -9.76 -1.30
C TRP A 319 29.22 -8.95 -0.84
N VAL A 320 29.33 -7.63 -0.84
CA VAL A 320 28.31 -6.71 -0.35
C VAL A 320 27.60 -6.01 -1.49
N LYS A 321 26.28 -5.84 -1.40
CA LYS A 321 25.47 -5.17 -2.42
C LYS A 321 25.84 -3.68 -2.45
N ILE A 322 26.29 -3.19 -3.62
CA ILE A 322 26.65 -1.78 -3.81
C ILE A 322 25.63 -1.01 -4.62
N SER A 323 24.92 -1.68 -5.52
CA SER A 323 23.82 -1.05 -6.25
C SER A 323 22.73 -2.05 -6.59
N GLN A 324 21.54 -1.48 -6.79
CA GLN A 324 20.36 -2.21 -7.22
C GLN A 324 19.55 -1.32 -8.16
N SER A 325 19.06 -1.86 -9.26
CA SER A 325 18.01 -1.22 -10.05
C SER A 325 16.82 -2.14 -10.21
N ILE A 326 15.63 -1.54 -10.24
CA ILE A 326 14.38 -2.22 -10.57
C ILE A 326 13.75 -1.43 -11.70
N ASP A 327 13.75 -2.02 -12.87
CA ASP A 327 13.07 -1.50 -14.04
C ASP A 327 11.68 -2.13 -14.16
N PHE A 328 10.69 -1.33 -14.45
CA PHE A 328 9.34 -1.85 -14.68
C PHE A 328 8.69 -1.21 -15.90
N SER A 329 7.85 -1.97 -16.56
CA SER A 329 6.96 -1.50 -17.60
C SER A 329 5.51 -1.85 -17.29
N PHE A 330 4.60 -0.98 -17.68
CA PHE A 330 3.17 -1.19 -17.47
C PHE A 330 2.36 -0.75 -18.69
N LYS A 331 1.20 -1.38 -18.86
CA LYS A 331 0.25 -1.04 -19.90
C LYS A 331 -1.18 -1.28 -19.44
N LEU A 332 -2.03 -0.25 -19.56
CA LEU A 332 -3.41 -0.31 -19.12
C LEU A 332 -4.30 0.48 -20.09
N LEU A 333 -5.36 -0.15 -20.63
CA LEU A 333 -6.42 0.48 -21.42
C LEU A 333 -5.94 1.45 -22.52
N GLY A 334 -4.84 1.09 -23.21
CA GLY A 334 -4.35 1.84 -24.37
C GLY A 334 -3.22 2.83 -24.09
N PHE A 335 -2.86 3.09 -22.85
CA PHE A 335 -1.67 3.85 -22.49
C PHE A 335 -0.72 2.99 -21.67
N GLY A 336 0.53 3.38 -21.65
CA GLY A 336 1.56 2.66 -20.92
C GLY A 336 2.61 3.58 -20.35
N GLY A 337 3.67 2.96 -19.89
CA GLY A 337 4.81 3.68 -19.38
C GLY A 337 5.84 2.72 -18.80
N ASN A 338 6.90 3.32 -18.32
CA ASN A 338 7.99 2.60 -17.68
C ASN A 338 8.46 3.40 -16.46
N GLY A 339 9.24 2.74 -15.66
CA GLY A 339 9.86 3.41 -14.52
C GLY A 339 11.10 2.66 -14.08
N ARG A 340 11.88 3.34 -13.27
CA ARG A 340 13.08 2.81 -12.66
C ARG A 340 13.21 3.29 -11.22
N PHE A 341 13.56 2.36 -10.39
CA PHE A 341 14.08 2.64 -9.07
C PHE A 341 15.56 2.26 -9.02
N THR A 342 16.42 3.19 -8.64
CA THR A 342 17.85 2.97 -8.47
C THR A 342 18.22 3.17 -7.01
N ALA A 343 18.96 2.23 -6.43
CA ALA A 343 19.52 2.32 -5.09
C ALA A 343 21.02 2.12 -5.13
N VAL A 344 21.76 2.93 -4.37
CA VAL A 344 23.22 2.85 -4.21
C VAL A 344 23.54 2.81 -2.72
N TYR A 345 24.35 1.84 -2.33
CA TYR A 345 24.80 1.62 -0.97
C TYR A 345 26.30 1.91 -0.87
N SER A 346 26.71 2.61 0.14
CA SER A 346 28.12 2.97 0.38
C SER A 346 28.43 3.04 1.87
N ASN A 347 29.74 3.18 2.19
CA ASN A 347 30.22 3.39 3.55
C ASN A 347 29.70 2.34 4.57
N TYR A 348 29.66 1.06 4.17
CA TYR A 348 29.29 -0.01 5.08
C TYR A 348 30.21 -0.09 6.30
N ASN A 349 29.60 -0.18 7.49
CA ASN A 349 30.26 -0.54 8.72
C ASN A 349 29.56 -1.79 9.30
N PHE A 350 30.26 -2.92 9.27
CA PHE A 350 29.77 -4.20 9.79
C PHE A 350 30.12 -4.46 11.26
N GLN A 351 30.59 -3.44 11.97
CA GLN A 351 30.87 -3.53 13.43
C GLN A 351 30.24 -2.33 14.16
N PRO A 352 28.94 -2.05 13.92
CA PRO A 352 28.29 -0.95 14.60
C PRO A 352 28.13 -1.26 16.08
N GLN A 353 28.18 -0.23 16.92
CA GLN A 353 27.92 -0.38 18.36
C GLN A 353 26.46 0.00 18.62
N PHE A 354 25.58 -0.97 18.55
CA PHE A 354 24.17 -0.78 18.86
C PHE A 354 23.88 -0.98 20.35
N ASN A 355 22.93 -0.23 20.86
CA ASN A 355 22.42 -0.33 22.23
C ASN A 355 20.89 -0.51 22.20
N ARG A 356 20.26 -0.66 23.34
CA ARG A 356 18.81 -0.91 23.45
C ARG A 356 17.92 0.21 22.90
N THR A 357 18.47 1.40 22.70
CA THR A 357 17.74 2.56 22.16
C THR A 357 18.07 2.85 20.70
N SER A 358 18.96 2.07 20.08
CA SER A 358 19.35 2.24 18.68
C SER A 358 18.17 1.96 17.74
N PHE A 359 17.36 0.98 18.08
CA PHE A 359 16.15 0.61 17.35
C PHE A 359 14.92 0.86 18.20
N THR A 360 13.93 1.50 17.62
CA THR A 360 12.63 1.80 18.22
C THR A 360 11.55 1.43 17.22
N ASN A 361 10.29 1.60 17.59
CA ASN A 361 9.19 1.40 16.64
C ASN A 361 9.16 2.45 15.51
N GLU A 362 9.93 3.52 15.61
CA GLU A 362 10.14 4.47 14.51
C GLU A 362 11.24 3.93 13.58
N VAL A 363 10.81 3.34 12.46
CA VAL A 363 11.73 2.72 11.50
C VAL A 363 12.26 3.68 10.45
N LEU A 364 11.57 4.81 10.24
CA LEU A 364 11.99 5.88 9.34
C LEU A 364 11.72 7.24 9.97
N SER A 365 12.71 8.12 9.89
CA SER A 365 12.61 9.51 10.31
C SER A 365 13.32 10.45 9.34
N PHE A 366 12.99 11.74 9.38
CA PHE A 366 13.62 12.78 8.58
C PHE A 366 14.42 13.71 9.47
N GLU A 367 15.64 14.07 9.04
CA GLU A 367 16.36 15.19 9.64
C GLU A 367 15.61 16.51 9.41
N PRO A 368 15.74 17.49 10.31
CA PRO A 368 15.18 18.82 10.06
C PRO A 368 15.64 19.38 8.71
N GLU A 369 14.72 19.94 7.94
CA GLU A 369 14.99 20.55 6.63
C GLU A 369 15.59 19.60 5.58
N ALA A 370 15.38 18.30 5.71
CA ALA A 370 15.82 17.30 4.73
C ALA A 370 15.28 17.59 3.31
N ASN A 371 14.07 18.17 3.21
CA ASN A 371 13.44 18.54 1.95
C ASN A 371 13.81 19.94 1.43
N LYS A 372 14.69 20.70 2.14
CA LYS A 372 15.05 22.08 1.77
C LYS A 372 16.50 22.22 1.28
N LYS A 373 17.13 21.11 0.91
CA LYS A 373 18.51 21.13 0.41
C LYS A 373 18.52 21.78 -0.99
N ASP A 374 19.47 22.71 -1.17
CA ASP A 374 19.60 23.48 -2.40
C ASP A 374 20.23 22.69 -3.57
N SER A 375 20.25 23.29 -4.75
CA SER A 375 20.80 22.66 -5.95
C SER A 375 22.31 22.39 -5.86
N LEU A 376 23.04 23.21 -5.12
CA LEU A 376 24.49 23.03 -4.95
C LEU A 376 24.79 21.82 -4.06
N PHE A 377 24.00 21.64 -3.00
CA PHE A 377 24.07 20.44 -2.17
C PHE A 377 23.87 19.18 -3.01
N TRP A 378 22.79 19.13 -3.82
CA TRP A 378 22.48 17.99 -4.67
C TRP A 378 23.55 17.72 -5.73
N GLN A 379 24.11 18.75 -6.36
CA GLN A 379 25.20 18.59 -7.32
C GLN A 379 26.44 17.96 -6.72
N LYS A 380 26.74 18.28 -5.45
CA LYS A 380 27.94 17.81 -4.76
C LYS A 380 27.82 16.38 -4.23
N ILE A 381 26.63 15.99 -3.77
CA ILE A 381 26.45 14.75 -3.01
C ILE A 381 25.83 13.62 -3.82
N ARG A 382 25.21 13.93 -4.96
CA ARG A 382 24.51 12.95 -5.81
C ARG A 382 25.49 11.92 -6.36
N PRO A 383 25.36 10.62 -6.03
CA PRO A 383 26.27 9.59 -6.54
C PRO A 383 25.99 9.24 -8.01
N VAL A 384 24.74 9.44 -8.49
CA VAL A 384 24.34 9.16 -9.86
C VAL A 384 23.93 10.50 -10.52
N PRO A 385 24.65 11.03 -11.52
CA PRO A 385 24.30 12.31 -12.16
C PRO A 385 22.93 12.24 -12.85
N LEU A 386 22.24 13.38 -12.93
CA LEU A 386 20.99 13.48 -13.67
C LEU A 386 21.25 13.39 -15.19
N THR A 387 20.37 12.75 -15.91
CA THR A 387 20.29 12.89 -17.37
C THR A 387 19.87 14.32 -17.74
N LEU A 388 19.97 14.67 -19.01
CA LEU A 388 19.49 15.98 -19.49
C LEU A 388 17.97 16.12 -19.30
N GLU A 389 17.20 15.04 -19.53
CA GLU A 389 15.75 15.01 -19.35
C GLU A 389 15.37 15.19 -17.87
N GLU A 390 16.00 14.45 -16.95
CA GLU A 390 15.75 14.56 -15.51
C GLU A 390 16.08 15.96 -14.97
N ARG A 391 17.17 16.56 -15.46
CA ARG A 391 17.55 17.94 -15.10
C ARG A 391 16.51 18.94 -15.59
N SER A 392 16.05 18.79 -16.85
CA SER A 392 15.00 19.63 -17.40
C SER A 392 13.69 19.49 -16.65
N ASP A 393 13.32 18.27 -16.27
CA ASP A 393 12.10 17.98 -15.49
C ASP A 393 12.10 18.72 -14.16
N TYR A 394 13.20 18.68 -13.40
CA TYR A 394 13.33 19.46 -12.15
C TYR A 394 13.13 20.96 -12.39
N VAL A 395 13.84 21.53 -13.38
CA VAL A 395 13.77 22.98 -13.65
C VAL A 395 12.36 23.40 -14.05
N VAL A 396 11.73 22.66 -14.95
CA VAL A 396 10.39 22.98 -15.47
C VAL A 396 9.34 22.82 -14.36
N LYS A 397 9.32 21.68 -13.67
CA LYS A 397 8.30 21.40 -12.67
C LYS A 397 8.46 22.26 -11.41
N ASP A 398 9.69 22.51 -10.94
CA ASP A 398 9.92 23.41 -9.79
C ASP A 398 9.42 24.83 -10.14
N SER A 399 9.67 25.32 -11.36
CA SER A 399 9.15 26.62 -11.82
C SER A 399 7.63 26.63 -11.93
N LEU A 400 7.03 25.55 -12.45
CA LEU A 400 5.57 25.40 -12.52
C LEU A 400 4.93 25.33 -11.14
N GLN A 401 5.60 24.69 -10.18
CA GLN A 401 5.12 24.61 -8.80
C GLN A 401 5.05 25.98 -8.14
N GLU A 402 6.06 26.85 -8.32
CA GLU A 402 6.02 28.22 -7.83
C GLU A 402 4.81 29.00 -8.39
N ILE A 403 4.53 28.82 -9.70
CA ILE A 403 3.36 29.42 -10.34
C ILE A 403 2.06 28.87 -9.74
N ARG A 404 1.95 27.55 -9.60
CA ARG A 404 0.76 26.85 -9.10
C ARG A 404 0.47 27.17 -7.63
N ASP A 405 1.49 27.44 -6.84
CA ASP A 405 1.33 27.82 -5.43
C ASP A 405 0.95 29.29 -5.26
N SER A 406 1.09 30.09 -6.30
CA SER A 406 0.71 31.49 -6.28
C SER A 406 -0.81 31.67 -6.14
N LYS A 407 -1.20 32.72 -5.41
CA LYS A 407 -2.62 33.07 -5.25
C LYS A 407 -3.35 33.29 -6.58
N PRO A 408 -2.79 34.05 -7.57
CA PRO A 408 -3.45 34.25 -8.86
C PRO A 408 -3.77 32.95 -9.60
N TYR A 409 -2.86 31.98 -9.56
CA TYR A 409 -3.07 30.68 -10.20
C TYR A 409 -4.16 29.88 -9.50
N LYS A 410 -4.08 29.76 -8.16
CA LYS A 410 -5.10 29.07 -7.33
C LYS A 410 -6.48 29.69 -7.52
N ASP A 411 -6.57 31.02 -7.51
CA ASP A 411 -7.83 31.75 -7.77
C ASP A 411 -8.35 31.47 -9.20
N SER A 412 -7.47 31.37 -10.20
CA SER A 412 -7.85 31.05 -11.59
C SER A 412 -8.43 29.63 -11.72
N ILE A 413 -7.78 28.65 -11.11
CA ILE A 413 -8.26 27.25 -11.11
C ILE A 413 -9.58 27.13 -10.32
N ASP A 414 -9.65 27.75 -9.16
CA ASP A 414 -10.89 27.83 -8.38
C ASP A 414 -12.01 28.49 -9.21
N GLY A 415 -11.71 29.54 -9.98
CA GLY A 415 -12.67 30.21 -10.87
C GLY A 415 -13.23 29.28 -11.97
N VAL A 416 -12.47 28.28 -12.42
CA VAL A 416 -12.95 27.25 -13.35
C VAL A 416 -13.81 26.22 -12.65
N HIS A 417 -13.31 25.66 -11.53
CA HIS A 417 -13.99 24.59 -10.78
C HIS A 417 -15.25 25.07 -10.05
N ASN A 418 -15.28 26.34 -9.64
CA ASN A 418 -16.40 26.94 -8.92
C ASN A 418 -17.54 27.39 -9.85
N ARG A 419 -17.49 27.08 -11.15
CA ARG A 419 -18.59 27.41 -12.08
C ARG A 419 -19.81 26.55 -11.77
N PHE A 420 -20.92 27.23 -11.53
CA PHE A 420 -22.20 26.55 -11.28
C PHE A 420 -22.81 26.05 -12.59
N SER A 421 -23.30 24.83 -12.57
CA SER A 421 -23.98 24.14 -13.68
C SER A 421 -25.46 23.93 -13.37
N LEU A 422 -26.32 23.86 -14.39
CA LEU A 422 -27.74 23.54 -14.22
C LEU A 422 -28.01 22.15 -13.64
N ALA A 423 -27.04 21.25 -13.70
CA ALA A 423 -27.13 19.91 -13.10
C ALA A 423 -26.79 19.90 -11.60
N ASP A 424 -26.08 20.90 -11.09
CA ASP A 424 -25.57 20.95 -9.72
C ASP A 424 -26.65 20.86 -8.64
N PRO A 425 -27.86 21.41 -8.81
CA PRO A 425 -28.94 21.21 -7.84
C PRO A 425 -29.29 19.73 -7.60
N LEU A 426 -29.08 18.86 -8.60
CA LEU A 426 -29.34 17.44 -8.50
C LEU A 426 -28.10 16.63 -8.14
N LEU A 427 -26.95 17.00 -8.70
CA LEU A 427 -25.70 16.26 -8.53
C LEU A 427 -24.89 16.70 -7.33
N GLY A 428 -24.98 17.98 -6.97
CA GLY A 428 -24.20 18.63 -5.93
C GLY A 428 -23.21 19.64 -6.48
N TYR A 429 -22.77 20.56 -5.63
CA TYR A 429 -21.87 21.64 -5.99
C TYR A 429 -20.88 21.91 -4.86
N THR A 430 -19.64 22.23 -5.22
CA THR A 430 -18.60 22.59 -4.25
C THR A 430 -17.94 23.89 -4.70
N TYR A 431 -17.94 24.87 -3.81
CA TYR A 431 -17.14 26.08 -3.93
C TYR A 431 -15.89 25.92 -3.09
N SER A 432 -14.73 26.05 -3.72
CA SER A 432 -13.41 25.90 -3.09
C SER A 432 -12.67 27.24 -3.11
N ASN A 433 -11.99 27.56 -2.02
CA ASN A 433 -10.92 28.55 -1.98
C ASN A 433 -9.64 27.82 -1.59
N THR A 434 -8.90 27.40 -2.60
CA THR A 434 -7.70 26.57 -2.43
C THR A 434 -6.57 27.34 -1.75
N TYR A 435 -6.47 28.66 -2.00
CA TYR A 435 -5.45 29.49 -1.38
C TYR A 435 -5.69 29.66 0.12
N GLU A 436 -6.94 29.95 0.53
CA GLU A 436 -7.33 30.11 1.93
C GLU A 436 -7.63 28.79 2.64
N ARG A 437 -7.56 27.65 1.92
CA ARG A 437 -7.68 26.28 2.43
C ARG A 437 -9.04 25.98 3.09
N TRP A 438 -10.11 26.38 2.40
CA TRP A 438 -11.47 26.01 2.81
C TRP A 438 -12.35 25.68 1.60
N ARG A 439 -13.38 24.92 1.85
CA ARG A 439 -14.43 24.63 0.86
C ARG A 439 -15.78 24.54 1.55
N VAL A 440 -16.80 25.02 0.86
CA VAL A 440 -18.20 24.84 1.21
C VAL A 440 -18.90 24.15 0.04
N GLY A 441 -19.82 23.25 0.35
CA GLY A 441 -20.49 22.54 -0.71
C GLY A 441 -21.90 22.11 -0.35
N TYR A 442 -22.60 21.77 -1.41
CA TYR A 442 -23.93 21.20 -1.39
C TYR A 442 -23.87 19.80 -2.02
N LYS A 443 -24.34 18.78 -1.29
CA LYS A 443 -24.50 17.41 -1.79
C LYS A 443 -25.88 17.27 -2.40
N GLY A 444 -25.95 17.02 -3.70
CA GLY A 444 -27.21 16.87 -4.40
C GLY A 444 -27.93 15.55 -4.08
N PRO A 445 -29.26 15.51 -4.17
CA PRO A 445 -30.06 14.34 -3.78
C PRO A 445 -29.91 13.15 -4.73
N LEU A 446 -29.50 13.33 -5.99
CA LEU A 446 -29.48 12.26 -6.98
C LEU A 446 -28.49 11.13 -6.62
N SER A 447 -27.32 11.48 -6.08
CA SER A 447 -26.30 10.49 -5.67
C SER A 447 -26.75 9.62 -4.50
N SER A 448 -27.69 10.12 -3.70
CA SER A 448 -28.23 9.47 -2.50
C SER A 448 -29.63 8.91 -2.69
N LEU A 449 -30.18 8.93 -3.91
CA LEU A 449 -31.49 8.37 -4.22
C LEU A 449 -31.51 6.86 -3.93
N ARG A 450 -32.37 6.44 -3.04
CA ARG A 450 -32.53 5.06 -2.57
C ARG A 450 -34.00 4.68 -2.48
N PHE A 451 -34.27 3.39 -2.30
CA PHE A 451 -35.60 2.87 -2.07
C PHE A 451 -35.60 1.86 -0.93
N ASN A 452 -36.60 1.93 -0.07
CA ASN A 452 -36.94 0.92 0.93
C ASN A 452 -38.44 0.95 1.21
N THR A 453 -38.98 -0.12 1.79
CA THR A 453 -40.45 -0.27 2.01
C THR A 453 -40.98 0.66 3.11
N VAL A 454 -40.15 1.36 3.87
CA VAL A 454 -40.54 2.30 4.93
C VAL A 454 -40.64 3.73 4.44
N GLN A 455 -39.67 4.20 3.64
CA GLN A 455 -39.59 5.58 3.17
C GLN A 455 -40.05 5.71 1.71
N GLY A 456 -40.25 4.59 1.01
CA GLY A 456 -40.37 4.60 -0.44
C GLY A 456 -39.06 5.09 -1.08
N PHE A 457 -39.20 5.88 -2.16
CA PHE A 457 -38.06 6.60 -2.71
C PHE A 457 -37.66 7.69 -1.72
N ASN A 458 -36.39 7.74 -1.39
CA ASN A 458 -35.82 8.72 -0.48
C ASN A 458 -34.49 9.24 -0.97
N ALA A 459 -34.20 10.47 -0.65
CA ALA A 459 -32.94 11.11 -1.02
C ALA A 459 -32.44 12.04 0.09
N THR A 460 -31.14 12.27 0.12
CA THR A 460 -30.49 13.18 1.06
C THR A 460 -29.83 14.32 0.29
N ALA A 461 -30.17 15.54 0.64
CA ALA A 461 -29.40 16.72 0.25
C ALA A 461 -28.64 17.25 1.47
N GLY A 462 -27.44 17.80 1.26
CA GLY A 462 -26.64 18.22 2.41
C GLY A 462 -25.70 19.38 2.13
N LEU A 463 -25.49 20.22 3.13
CA LEU A 463 -24.46 21.25 3.13
C LEU A 463 -23.24 20.75 3.88
N PHE A 464 -22.06 21.17 3.45
CA PHE A 464 -20.84 20.90 4.21
C PHE A 464 -19.86 22.07 4.12
N TYR A 465 -19.05 22.19 5.16
CA TYR A 465 -17.92 23.09 5.24
C TYR A 465 -16.69 22.33 5.72
N ASN A 466 -15.56 22.57 5.07
CA ASN A 466 -14.28 21.96 5.45
C ASN A 466 -13.16 22.98 5.35
N THR A 467 -12.31 23.07 6.37
CA THR A 467 -11.10 23.89 6.37
C THR A 467 -9.94 23.15 7.01
N TRP A 468 -8.72 23.48 6.58
CA TRP A 468 -7.50 22.86 7.06
C TRP A 468 -6.33 23.83 7.11
N THR A 469 -5.36 23.57 7.99
CA THR A 469 -4.12 24.34 8.09
C THR A 469 -3.14 23.98 6.97
N GLU A 470 -2.15 24.82 6.70
CA GLU A 470 -1.13 24.63 5.65
C GLU A 470 -0.38 23.30 5.81
N ASP A 471 0.00 22.97 7.02
CA ASP A 471 0.66 21.72 7.38
C ASP A 471 -0.29 20.52 7.48
N TYR A 472 -1.58 20.69 7.14
CA TYR A 472 -2.63 19.67 7.27
C TYR A 472 -2.79 19.06 8.68
N LYS A 473 -2.15 19.61 9.69
CA LYS A 473 -2.22 19.05 11.05
C LYS A 473 -3.59 19.24 11.67
N GLN A 474 -4.24 20.37 11.40
CA GLN A 474 -5.59 20.64 11.88
C GLN A 474 -6.59 20.69 10.74
N ALA A 475 -7.80 20.21 10.99
CA ALA A 475 -8.91 20.31 10.06
C ALA A 475 -10.22 20.42 10.82
N THR A 476 -11.15 21.22 10.28
CA THR A 476 -12.51 21.33 10.81
C THR A 476 -13.48 20.91 9.71
N TYR A 477 -14.42 20.05 10.05
CA TYR A 477 -15.50 19.63 9.16
C TYR A 477 -16.85 19.88 9.83
N ALA A 478 -17.78 20.49 9.10
CA ALA A 478 -19.16 20.65 9.53
C ALA A 478 -20.11 20.22 8.42
N ASN A 479 -21.24 19.62 8.76
CA ASN A 479 -22.27 19.25 7.80
C ASN A 479 -23.67 19.41 8.36
N LEU A 480 -24.63 19.58 7.43
CA LEU A 480 -26.06 19.56 7.69
C LEU A 480 -26.72 18.80 6.54
N ASP A 481 -27.32 17.67 6.84
CA ASP A 481 -27.98 16.80 5.85
C ASP A 481 -29.50 16.81 6.09
N ALA A 482 -30.28 16.84 5.02
CA ALA A 482 -31.74 16.74 5.01
C ALA A 482 -32.13 15.51 4.17
N ASN A 483 -32.73 14.50 4.79
CA ASN A 483 -33.27 13.33 4.15
C ASN A 483 -34.79 13.41 4.11
N TYR A 484 -35.38 13.11 2.94
CA TYR A 484 -36.81 13.04 2.77
C TYR A 484 -37.22 11.74 2.10
N GLY A 485 -38.22 11.08 2.67
CA GLY A 485 -38.89 9.89 2.12
C GLY A 485 -40.23 10.26 1.53
N LEU A 486 -40.53 9.77 0.32
CA LEU A 486 -41.73 10.15 -0.39
C LEU A 486 -42.99 9.47 0.18
N ASP A 487 -42.86 8.23 0.66
CA ASP A 487 -44.03 7.46 1.09
C ASP A 487 -44.28 7.58 2.61
N ASP A 488 -43.27 7.90 3.41
CA ASP A 488 -43.46 8.22 4.83
C ASP A 488 -43.65 9.72 5.11
N ASP A 489 -43.53 10.55 4.08
CA ASP A 489 -43.74 12.01 4.09
C ASP A 489 -43.04 12.70 5.26
N ARG A 490 -41.77 12.32 5.56
CA ARG A 490 -41.00 12.80 6.70
C ARG A 490 -39.67 13.40 6.28
N LEU A 491 -39.46 14.64 6.71
CA LEU A 491 -38.17 15.31 6.62
C LEU A 491 -37.36 15.01 7.88
N ARG A 492 -36.17 14.49 7.70
CA ARG A 492 -35.19 14.20 8.75
C ARG A 492 -33.96 15.06 8.57
N LEU A 493 -33.62 15.82 9.59
CA LEU A 493 -32.47 16.72 9.61
C LEU A 493 -31.42 16.17 10.56
N ARG A 494 -30.16 16.14 10.11
CA ARG A 494 -29.03 15.81 10.96
C ARG A 494 -27.82 16.67 10.61
N GLY A 495 -27.01 16.97 11.60
CA GLY A 495 -25.80 17.75 11.37
C GLY A 495 -24.71 17.44 12.37
N GLY A 496 -23.53 17.98 12.11
CA GLY A 496 -22.41 17.79 13.00
C GLY A 496 -21.26 18.71 12.70
N ILE A 497 -20.39 18.85 13.68
CA ILE A 497 -19.10 19.53 13.56
C ILE A 497 -18.04 18.70 14.24
N SER A 498 -16.88 18.58 13.61
CA SER A 498 -15.71 17.91 14.17
C SER A 498 -14.44 18.70 13.88
N LYS A 499 -13.50 18.65 14.81
CA LYS A 499 -12.18 19.25 14.65
C LYS A 499 -11.10 18.23 14.96
N ARG A 500 -10.22 18.01 14.00
CA ARG A 500 -8.95 17.33 14.21
C ARG A 500 -7.92 18.36 14.67
N PHE A 501 -7.32 18.11 15.84
CA PHE A 501 -6.33 19.00 16.45
C PHE A 501 -4.89 18.63 16.15
N ASN A 502 -4.65 17.36 15.83
CA ASN A 502 -3.31 16.85 15.57
C ASN A 502 -3.40 15.68 14.57
N ARG A 503 -2.59 15.73 13.50
CA ARG A 503 -2.53 14.66 12.48
C ARG A 503 -1.69 13.48 12.96
N THR A 504 -0.68 13.71 13.82
CA THR A 504 0.21 12.65 14.29
C THR A 504 -0.53 11.66 15.20
N THR A 505 -1.30 12.17 16.18
CA THR A 505 -2.12 11.35 17.08
C THR A 505 -3.56 11.18 16.58
N ASN A 506 -3.96 11.85 15.50
CA ASN A 506 -5.32 11.93 14.98
C ASN A 506 -6.36 12.37 16.03
N ARG A 507 -5.94 13.18 17.04
CA ARG A 507 -6.85 13.69 18.05
C ARG A 507 -7.98 14.47 17.42
N THR A 508 -9.20 13.92 17.54
CA THR A 508 -10.41 14.49 16.97
C THR A 508 -11.52 14.54 18.02
N ILE A 509 -12.21 15.67 18.08
CA ILE A 509 -13.40 15.86 18.90
C ILE A 509 -14.53 16.35 17.98
N GLY A 510 -15.75 15.87 18.18
CA GLY A 510 -16.88 16.33 17.42
C GLY A 510 -18.20 16.09 18.13
N ILE A 511 -19.19 16.89 17.70
CA ILE A 511 -20.58 16.73 18.09
C ILE A 511 -21.43 16.50 16.84
N SER A 512 -22.47 15.68 16.96
CA SER A 512 -23.46 15.47 15.90
C SER A 512 -24.81 15.19 16.52
N GLY A 513 -25.87 15.45 15.75
CA GLY A 513 -27.21 15.19 16.23
C GLY A 513 -28.24 15.41 15.13
N GLY A 514 -29.49 15.06 15.46
CA GLY A 514 -30.63 15.16 14.56
C GLY A 514 -31.42 13.86 14.49
N THR A 515 -32.17 13.73 13.40
CA THR A 515 -33.02 12.55 13.14
C THR A 515 -32.50 11.78 11.92
N LYS A 516 -32.48 10.44 11.98
CA LYS A 516 -32.14 9.57 10.87
C LYS A 516 -32.89 8.24 10.94
N VAL A 517 -33.02 7.59 9.80
CA VAL A 517 -33.40 6.17 9.74
C VAL A 517 -32.15 5.34 10.00
N GLN A 518 -32.25 4.35 10.90
CA GLN A 518 -31.16 3.47 11.31
C GLN A 518 -31.57 2.01 11.14
N GLN A 519 -30.67 1.14 10.64
CA GLN A 519 -30.93 -0.30 10.63
C GLN A 519 -30.96 -0.86 12.07
N PHE A 520 -31.82 -1.88 12.31
CA PHE A 520 -31.83 -2.62 13.60
C PHE A 520 -30.44 -3.20 13.90
N ASN A 521 -29.81 -3.81 12.90
CA ASN A 521 -28.42 -4.24 13.03
C ASN A 521 -27.48 -3.05 12.83
N ALA A 522 -26.82 -2.60 13.90
CA ALA A 522 -25.94 -1.44 13.91
C ALA A 522 -24.68 -1.61 13.02
N ILE A 523 -24.31 -2.86 12.65
CA ILE A 523 -23.21 -3.15 11.71
C ILE A 523 -23.59 -2.81 10.25
N GLU A 524 -24.91 -2.58 9.98
CA GLU A 524 -25.44 -2.31 8.65
C GLU A 524 -25.01 -3.35 7.59
N PRO A 525 -25.40 -4.62 7.77
CA PRO A 525 -24.90 -5.75 6.97
C PRO A 525 -25.30 -5.68 5.50
N ILE A 526 -26.30 -4.89 5.13
CA ILE A 526 -26.73 -4.63 3.77
C ILE A 526 -26.62 -3.14 3.44
N SER A 527 -25.97 -2.79 2.34
CA SER A 527 -25.94 -1.40 1.90
C SER A 527 -27.31 -0.93 1.39
N THR A 528 -27.61 0.35 1.56
CA THR A 528 -28.89 0.93 1.11
C THR A 528 -29.09 0.81 -0.40
N LEU A 529 -28.02 0.79 -1.21
CA LEU A 529 -28.08 0.59 -2.65
C LEU A 529 -28.46 -0.85 -2.99
N VAL A 530 -27.79 -1.84 -2.39
CA VAL A 530 -28.08 -3.26 -2.59
C VAL A 530 -29.51 -3.57 -2.14
N ASN A 531 -29.94 -3.00 -1.00
CA ASN A 531 -31.33 -3.14 -0.57
C ASN A 531 -32.31 -2.52 -1.56
N SER A 532 -32.04 -1.34 -2.13
CA SER A 532 -32.92 -0.71 -3.13
C SER A 532 -33.10 -1.59 -4.36
N VAL A 533 -32.02 -2.19 -4.85
CA VAL A 533 -32.06 -3.11 -6.00
C VAL A 533 -32.80 -4.39 -5.62
N ALA A 534 -32.51 -5.00 -4.47
CA ALA A 534 -33.17 -6.22 -4.00
C ALA A 534 -34.69 -6.00 -3.81
N THR A 535 -35.06 -4.84 -3.27
CA THR A 535 -36.46 -4.48 -3.04
C THR A 535 -37.20 -4.26 -4.36
N LEU A 536 -36.73 -3.41 -5.25
CA LEU A 536 -37.45 -3.04 -6.48
C LEU A 536 -37.51 -4.15 -7.53
N PHE A 537 -36.42 -4.98 -7.64
CA PHE A 537 -36.29 -5.97 -8.71
C PHE A 537 -36.56 -7.42 -8.27
N TRP A 538 -36.41 -7.71 -6.98
CA TRP A 538 -36.64 -9.09 -6.46
C TRP A 538 -37.65 -9.17 -5.34
N GLU A 539 -38.34 -8.09 -5.01
CA GLU A 539 -39.35 -8.04 -3.95
C GLU A 539 -38.83 -8.53 -2.59
N ARG A 540 -37.57 -8.11 -2.28
CA ARG A 540 -36.84 -8.51 -1.06
C ARG A 540 -36.44 -7.29 -0.24
N ASN A 541 -37.16 -6.98 0.83
CA ASN A 541 -36.88 -5.88 1.75
C ASN A 541 -36.06 -6.35 2.97
N TYR A 542 -34.80 -6.71 2.74
CA TYR A 542 -33.92 -7.24 3.78
C TYR A 542 -33.61 -6.23 4.88
N MET A 543 -33.54 -4.95 4.57
CA MET A 543 -33.19 -3.88 5.49
C MET A 543 -34.37 -3.55 6.38
N LYS A 544 -34.25 -3.79 7.70
CA LYS A 544 -35.23 -3.43 8.72
C LYS A 544 -34.71 -2.24 9.51
N VAL A 545 -35.58 -1.24 9.74
CA VAL A 545 -35.14 0.09 10.19
C VAL A 545 -36.04 0.67 11.25
N TYR A 546 -35.49 1.60 12.01
CA TYR A 546 -36.21 2.40 13.00
C TYR A 546 -35.80 3.89 12.91
N ASP A 547 -36.55 4.77 13.50
CA ASP A 547 -36.28 6.20 13.56
C ASP A 547 -35.42 6.51 14.78
N LEU A 548 -34.34 7.23 14.58
CA LEU A 548 -33.40 7.59 15.63
C LEU A 548 -33.21 9.10 15.71
N ASP A 549 -33.73 9.72 16.80
CA ASP A 549 -33.35 11.07 17.21
C ASP A 549 -32.14 10.97 18.16
N TYR A 550 -31.08 11.71 17.88
CA TYR A 550 -29.86 11.59 18.69
C TYR A 550 -29.09 12.90 18.85
N ALA A 551 -28.35 12.98 19.96
CA ALA A 551 -27.26 13.93 20.15
C ALA A 551 -26.05 13.14 20.62
N ARG A 552 -24.88 13.36 19.98
CA ARG A 552 -23.66 12.57 20.20
C ARG A 552 -22.45 13.47 20.32
N LEU A 553 -21.63 13.23 21.34
CA LEU A 553 -20.27 13.72 21.48
C LEU A 553 -19.30 12.58 21.22
N PHE A 554 -18.23 12.80 20.47
CA PHE A 554 -17.21 11.78 20.24
C PHE A 554 -15.81 12.33 20.37
N TYR A 555 -14.92 11.47 20.80
CA TYR A 555 -13.48 11.69 20.92
C TYR A 555 -12.72 10.51 20.33
N SER A 556 -11.61 10.78 19.62
CA SER A 556 -10.68 9.76 19.16
C SER A 556 -9.24 10.26 19.18
N GLU A 557 -8.30 9.42 19.63
CA GLU A 557 -6.86 9.74 19.63
C GLU A 557 -6.02 8.45 19.69
N GLU A 558 -4.87 8.44 19.06
CA GLU A 558 -3.79 7.52 19.35
C GLU A 558 -3.02 8.08 20.56
N LEU A 559 -3.35 7.60 21.78
CA LEU A 559 -2.80 8.11 23.03
C LEU A 559 -1.30 7.84 23.17
N PHE A 560 -0.85 6.71 22.69
CA PHE A 560 0.55 6.33 22.51
C PHE A 560 0.67 5.35 21.36
N ASN A 561 1.88 5.14 20.86
CA ASN A 561 2.11 4.33 19.67
C ASN A 561 1.41 2.96 19.73
N GLY A 562 0.55 2.70 18.76
CA GLY A 562 -0.23 1.46 18.66
C GLY A 562 -1.46 1.38 19.55
N PHE A 563 -1.73 2.38 20.42
CA PHE A 563 -2.92 2.40 21.27
C PHE A 563 -3.87 3.51 20.82
N LYS A 564 -4.94 3.15 20.11
CA LYS A 564 -5.99 4.07 19.68
C LYS A 564 -7.19 3.96 20.61
N PHE A 565 -7.64 5.10 21.12
CA PHE A 565 -8.79 5.20 22.01
C PHE A 565 -9.91 5.98 21.35
N TYR A 566 -11.13 5.47 21.49
CA TYR A 566 -12.37 6.09 21.03
C TYR A 566 -13.35 6.15 22.17
N ALA A 567 -14.02 7.28 22.33
CA ALA A 567 -15.10 7.43 23.30
C ALA A 567 -16.29 8.14 22.63
N ASN A 568 -17.47 7.66 22.91
CA ASN A 568 -18.72 8.24 22.45
C ASN A 568 -19.67 8.38 23.62
N ALA A 569 -20.36 9.51 23.70
CA ALA A 569 -21.49 9.72 24.61
C ALA A 569 -22.68 10.19 23.76
N SER A 570 -23.79 9.48 23.82
CA SER A 570 -24.99 9.85 23.10
C SER A 570 -26.23 9.84 23.99
N TYR A 571 -27.19 10.65 23.61
CA TYR A 571 -28.56 10.56 24.07
C TYR A 571 -29.43 10.26 22.85
N GLU A 572 -30.27 9.23 22.97
CA GLU A 572 -31.02 8.65 21.87
C GLU A 572 -32.49 8.53 22.22
N LYS A 573 -33.36 8.90 21.29
CA LYS A 573 -34.78 8.51 21.28
C LYS A 573 -35.03 7.65 20.05
N ARG A 574 -35.60 6.49 20.28
CA ARG A 574 -35.85 5.47 19.27
C ARG A 574 -37.34 5.27 19.09
N SER A 575 -37.81 5.25 17.86
CA SER A 575 -39.21 5.10 17.52
C SER A 575 -39.42 4.07 16.42
N PRO A 576 -40.50 3.26 16.49
CA PRO A 576 -40.79 2.26 15.49
C PRO A 576 -41.14 2.89 14.14
N LEU A 577 -40.83 2.16 13.06
CA LEU A 577 -41.26 2.47 11.72
C LEU A 577 -41.98 1.25 11.12
N TYR A 578 -42.89 1.49 10.22
CA TYR A 578 -43.70 0.46 9.52
C TYR A 578 -43.48 0.57 8.01
N ASN A 579 -43.75 -0.47 7.27
CA ASN A 579 -43.82 -0.38 5.82
C ASN A 579 -44.95 0.58 5.42
N THR A 580 -44.64 1.53 4.54
CA THR A 580 -45.58 2.51 4.00
C THR A 580 -45.94 2.24 2.53
N THR A 581 -45.15 1.40 1.86
CA THR A 581 -45.31 1.14 0.44
C THR A 581 -45.04 -0.32 0.11
N ASP A 582 -45.75 -0.81 -0.92
CA ASP A 582 -45.57 -2.12 -1.55
C ASP A 582 -45.04 -1.99 -2.98
N GLN A 583 -44.58 -0.81 -3.37
CA GLN A 583 -44.09 -0.51 -4.71
C GLN A 583 -42.93 -1.43 -5.12
N VAL A 584 -43.04 -2.05 -6.28
CA VAL A 584 -42.05 -2.95 -6.89
C VAL A 584 -42.00 -2.72 -8.39
N TRP A 585 -40.82 -2.82 -9.01
CA TRP A 585 -40.70 -2.70 -10.47
C TRP A 585 -40.90 -4.03 -11.19
N ILE A 586 -40.39 -5.12 -10.60
CA ILE A 586 -40.59 -6.48 -11.13
C ILE A 586 -41.26 -7.31 -10.05
N LYS A 587 -42.56 -7.63 -10.28
CA LYS A 587 -43.30 -8.45 -9.34
C LYS A 587 -42.82 -9.90 -9.43
N ASN A 588 -42.57 -10.49 -8.29
CA ASN A 588 -42.17 -11.88 -8.12
C ASN A 588 -43.26 -12.67 -7.37
N SER A 589 -43.02 -13.94 -7.13
CA SER A 589 -43.90 -14.80 -6.34
C SER A 589 -43.74 -14.66 -4.83
N VAL A 590 -42.96 -13.69 -4.38
CA VAL A 590 -42.64 -13.48 -2.97
C VAL A 590 -43.05 -12.07 -2.60
N ASP A 591 -43.85 -11.93 -1.55
CA ASP A 591 -44.28 -10.64 -1.04
C ASP A 591 -43.23 -10.04 -0.07
N TYR A 592 -43.30 -8.72 0.12
CA TYR A 592 -42.50 -8.05 1.15
C TYR A 592 -42.81 -8.58 2.54
N THR A 593 -41.82 -8.62 3.38
CA THR A 593 -41.96 -8.91 4.81
C THR A 593 -42.16 -7.61 5.62
N SER A 594 -42.80 -7.71 6.76
CA SER A 594 -43.00 -6.56 7.66
C SER A 594 -41.67 -5.96 8.08
N ASN A 595 -41.67 -4.72 8.60
CA ASN A 595 -40.46 -4.09 9.16
C ASN A 595 -40.06 -4.69 10.53
N ASN A 596 -40.85 -5.65 11.06
CA ASN A 596 -40.49 -6.42 12.26
C ASN A 596 -39.75 -7.71 11.83
N PRO A 597 -38.40 -7.82 12.09
CA PRO A 597 -37.65 -9.00 11.66
C PRO A 597 -38.06 -10.30 12.33
N LEU A 598 -38.73 -10.27 13.49
CA LEU A 598 -39.17 -11.45 14.23
C LEU A 598 -40.61 -11.86 13.93
N ALA A 599 -41.37 -11.01 13.23
CA ALA A 599 -42.72 -11.30 12.80
C ALA A 599 -42.92 -10.85 11.34
N PRO A 600 -42.28 -11.55 10.37
CA PRO A 600 -42.24 -11.08 8.97
C PRO A 600 -43.59 -10.97 8.29
N ASP A 601 -44.60 -11.74 8.74
CA ASP A 601 -45.97 -11.76 8.19
C ASP A 601 -46.92 -10.81 8.93
N ASP A 602 -46.49 -10.15 10.02
CA ASP A 602 -47.37 -9.26 10.80
C ASP A 602 -46.98 -7.81 10.59
N PHE A 603 -47.66 -7.14 9.68
CA PHE A 603 -47.42 -5.73 9.30
C PHE A 603 -47.89 -4.72 10.36
N ASN A 604 -48.65 -5.16 11.34
CA ASN A 604 -49.22 -4.32 12.40
C ASN A 604 -48.40 -4.37 13.67
N SER A 605 -47.51 -5.35 13.83
CA SER A 605 -46.67 -5.48 15.01
C SER A 605 -45.38 -4.67 14.88
N THR A 606 -44.90 -4.19 15.99
CA THR A 606 -43.57 -3.57 16.08
C THR A 606 -42.76 -4.24 17.16
N LEU A 607 -41.50 -4.50 16.85
CA LEU A 607 -40.53 -5.05 17.85
C LEU A 607 -39.99 -3.93 18.76
N LEU A 608 -39.98 -2.71 18.26
CA LEU A 608 -39.44 -1.54 18.98
C LEU A 608 -40.58 -0.72 19.57
N LYS A 609 -40.57 -0.52 20.90
CA LYS A 609 -41.39 0.48 21.59
C LYS A 609 -40.61 1.80 21.67
N THR A 610 -41.30 2.93 21.49
CA THR A 610 -40.66 4.24 21.65
C THR A 610 -40.06 4.37 23.04
N HIS A 611 -38.77 4.66 23.12
CA HIS A 611 -38.02 4.84 24.35
C HIS A 611 -36.84 5.80 24.15
N GLN A 612 -36.29 6.25 25.28
CA GLN A 612 -35.11 7.13 25.31
C GLN A 612 -34.05 6.51 26.24
N LEU A 613 -32.78 6.74 25.94
CA LEU A 613 -31.66 6.33 26.79
C LEU A 613 -30.41 7.16 26.52
N GLY A 614 -29.54 7.23 27.54
CA GLY A 614 -28.16 7.65 27.39
C GLY A 614 -27.26 6.43 27.06
N LYS A 615 -26.22 6.62 26.27
CA LYS A 615 -25.28 5.58 25.88
C LYS A 615 -23.85 6.08 25.98
N LEU A 616 -22.98 5.37 26.65
CA LEU A 616 -21.54 5.58 26.67
C LEU A 616 -20.87 4.38 25.98
N ASN A 617 -19.97 4.63 25.07
CA ASN A 617 -19.15 3.58 24.46
C ASN A 617 -17.68 3.99 24.52
N ALA A 618 -16.84 3.09 24.98
CA ALA A 618 -15.38 3.21 24.97
C ALA A 618 -14.78 2.02 24.22
N ARG A 619 -13.91 2.33 23.26
CA ARG A 619 -13.19 1.33 22.46
C ARG A 619 -11.70 1.60 22.52
N ALA A 620 -10.91 0.57 22.81
CA ALA A 620 -9.46 0.56 22.70
C ALA A 620 -9.04 -0.40 21.59
N VAL A 621 -8.22 0.09 20.65
CA VAL A 621 -7.58 -0.72 19.59
C VAL A 621 -6.09 -0.74 19.86
N ILE A 622 -5.54 -1.93 20.07
CA ILE A 622 -4.17 -2.15 20.51
C ILE A 622 -3.43 -2.94 19.42
N ASN A 623 -2.48 -2.28 18.78
CA ASN A 623 -1.53 -2.90 17.87
C ASN A 623 -0.19 -3.03 18.61
N PHE A 624 0.14 -4.25 19.02
CA PHE A 624 1.40 -4.52 19.71
C PHE A 624 2.57 -4.35 18.74
N ASP A 625 3.67 -3.75 19.23
CA ASP A 625 4.89 -3.51 18.44
C ASP A 625 4.62 -2.74 17.13
N GLN A 626 3.72 -1.76 17.16
CA GLN A 626 3.35 -0.96 15.98
C GLN A 626 4.55 -0.19 15.45
N LYS A 627 5.12 -0.65 14.35
CA LYS A 627 6.14 0.09 13.61
C LYS A 627 5.52 1.25 12.84
N TYR A 628 6.27 2.36 12.72
CA TYR A 628 5.79 3.55 12.04
C TYR A 628 6.92 4.34 11.39
N MET A 629 6.54 5.14 10.42
CA MET A 629 7.38 6.13 9.75
C MET A 629 6.95 7.53 10.16
N SER A 630 7.91 8.38 10.50
CA SER A 630 7.68 9.79 10.83
C SER A 630 8.04 10.67 9.64
N TYR A 631 7.02 11.21 8.97
CA TYR A 631 7.17 12.26 7.98
C TYR A 631 6.96 13.62 8.64
N PRO A 632 7.53 14.72 8.11
CA PRO A 632 7.32 16.05 8.68
C PRO A 632 5.87 16.50 8.76
N ASP A 633 5.01 15.95 7.91
CA ASP A 633 3.58 16.23 7.88
C ASP A 633 2.72 15.26 8.70
N GLY A 634 3.29 14.17 9.21
CA GLY A 634 2.54 13.21 10.02
C GLY A 634 3.23 11.89 10.28
N LYS A 635 2.60 11.08 11.10
CA LYS A 635 3.00 9.71 11.42
C LYS A 635 2.19 8.74 10.54
N PHE A 636 2.88 7.75 9.96
CA PHE A 636 2.29 6.68 9.15
C PHE A 636 2.62 5.33 9.80
N ASN A 637 1.59 4.66 10.30
CA ASN A 637 1.75 3.33 10.86
C ASN A 637 1.94 2.30 9.74
N ILE A 638 2.91 1.42 9.88
CA ILE A 638 3.12 0.30 8.96
C ILE A 638 2.02 -0.72 9.21
N GLY A 639 1.35 -1.17 8.15
CA GLY A 639 0.13 -1.98 8.25
C GLY A 639 0.35 -3.40 8.76
N GLU A 640 1.53 -3.97 8.54
CA GLU A 640 1.85 -5.32 8.94
C GLU A 640 2.36 -5.37 10.38
N SER A 641 1.70 -6.18 11.21
CA SER A 641 2.11 -6.43 12.58
C SER A 641 2.41 -7.92 12.77
N LYS A 642 3.53 -8.20 13.42
CA LYS A 642 3.90 -9.55 13.87
C LYS A 642 2.88 -10.13 14.86
N TYR A 643 2.11 -9.27 15.50
CA TYR A 643 1.13 -9.61 16.52
C TYR A 643 -0.29 -9.29 16.08
N PRO A 644 -1.31 -9.99 16.62
CA PRO A 644 -2.70 -9.67 16.34
C PRO A 644 -3.08 -8.29 16.89
N THR A 645 -4.01 -7.63 16.20
CA THR A 645 -4.71 -6.45 16.73
C THR A 645 -5.74 -6.89 17.75
N LEU A 646 -5.66 -6.34 18.97
CA LEU A 646 -6.65 -6.53 20.03
C LEU A 646 -7.58 -5.31 20.08
N THR A 647 -8.89 -5.53 19.97
CA THR A 647 -9.91 -4.50 20.19
C THR A 647 -10.72 -4.86 21.44
N LEU A 648 -10.88 -3.89 22.32
CA LEU A 648 -11.71 -4.00 23.53
C LEU A 648 -12.81 -2.95 23.43
N ASP A 649 -14.04 -3.38 23.61
CA ASP A 649 -15.23 -2.54 23.60
C ASP A 649 -15.98 -2.64 24.93
N VAL A 650 -16.42 -1.49 25.43
CA VAL A 650 -17.35 -1.41 26.56
C VAL A 650 -18.48 -0.45 26.17
N GLU A 651 -19.69 -0.91 26.29
CA GLU A 651 -20.88 -0.10 26.07
C GLU A 651 -21.75 -0.12 27.33
N GLN A 652 -22.16 1.04 27.80
CA GLN A 652 -23.03 1.22 28.96
C GLN A 652 -24.23 2.08 28.57
N THR A 653 -25.43 1.58 28.74
CA THR A 653 -26.65 2.38 28.64
C THR A 653 -27.11 2.82 30.03
N PHE A 654 -27.74 3.99 30.12
CA PHE A 654 -28.18 4.58 31.39
C PHE A 654 -29.35 5.55 31.16
N ALA A 655 -30.03 5.91 32.24
CA ALA A 655 -31.15 6.86 32.21
C ALA A 655 -32.23 6.51 31.17
N ALA A 656 -32.43 5.24 30.90
CA ALA A 656 -33.47 4.77 29.99
C ALA A 656 -34.86 5.10 30.52
N SER A 657 -35.81 5.45 29.64
CA SER A 657 -37.21 5.68 29.99
C SER A 657 -37.92 4.42 30.52
N ASN A 658 -37.39 3.24 30.20
CA ASN A 658 -37.67 1.96 30.84
C ASN A 658 -36.34 1.45 31.46
N GLY A 659 -36.32 1.18 32.76
CA GLY A 659 -35.15 0.73 33.51
C GLY A 659 -34.53 -0.57 32.98
N ASP A 660 -35.34 -1.43 32.36
CA ASP A 660 -34.92 -2.69 31.76
C ASP A 660 -33.98 -2.48 30.56
N TYR A 661 -33.91 -1.29 30.00
CA TYR A 661 -33.03 -0.95 28.85
C TYR A 661 -31.66 -0.40 29.31
N ASN A 662 -31.38 -0.39 30.62
CA ASN A 662 -30.06 -0.09 31.14
C ASN A 662 -29.25 -1.38 31.25
N PHE A 663 -28.22 -1.50 30.41
CA PHE A 663 -27.35 -2.68 30.38
C PHE A 663 -25.88 -2.28 30.22
N THR A 664 -24.99 -3.25 30.40
CA THR A 664 -23.57 -3.12 30.07
C THR A 664 -23.18 -4.26 29.13
N GLN A 665 -22.46 -3.94 28.07
CA GLN A 665 -21.86 -4.93 27.15
C GLN A 665 -20.34 -4.81 27.20
N PHE A 666 -19.66 -5.96 27.24
CA PHE A 666 -18.23 -6.08 27.03
C PHE A 666 -17.99 -6.94 25.81
N ALA A 667 -17.04 -6.52 24.97
CA ALA A 667 -16.59 -7.33 23.85
C ALA A 667 -15.07 -7.22 23.67
N ALA A 668 -14.47 -8.30 23.20
CA ALA A 668 -13.07 -8.35 22.79
C ALA A 668 -12.98 -9.00 21.43
N GLN A 669 -12.07 -8.48 20.60
CA GLN A 669 -11.81 -8.98 19.25
C GLN A 669 -10.31 -9.14 19.06
N LEU A 670 -9.89 -10.24 18.44
CA LEU A 670 -8.52 -10.53 18.05
C LEU A 670 -8.49 -10.80 16.55
N LYS A 671 -7.76 -9.99 15.80
CA LYS A 671 -7.66 -10.09 14.35
C LYS A 671 -6.20 -10.05 13.89
N GLN A 672 -5.84 -10.93 12.92
CA GLN A 672 -4.55 -10.91 12.26
C GLN A 672 -4.64 -11.50 10.87
N GLU A 673 -3.79 -11.00 9.97
CA GLU A 673 -3.48 -11.61 8.69
C GLU A 673 -1.99 -11.94 8.67
N ILE A 674 -1.64 -13.16 8.25
CA ILE A 674 -0.29 -13.73 8.34
C ILE A 674 0.11 -14.22 6.96
N ASP A 675 1.23 -13.72 6.45
CA ASP A 675 1.83 -14.26 5.25
C ASP A 675 2.50 -15.60 5.54
N VAL A 676 2.07 -16.64 4.83
CA VAL A 676 2.60 -17.99 4.94
C VAL A 676 3.60 -18.24 3.80
N SER A 677 4.57 -17.33 3.64
CA SER A 677 5.56 -17.37 2.57
C SER A 677 4.86 -17.53 1.20
N ASN A 678 5.43 -18.29 0.26
CA ASN A 678 4.82 -18.51 -1.06
C ASN A 678 3.54 -19.40 -1.05
N LYS A 679 3.05 -19.81 0.13
CA LYS A 679 1.83 -20.62 0.26
C LYS A 679 0.56 -19.78 0.40
N GLY A 680 0.71 -18.46 0.44
CA GLY A 680 -0.41 -17.53 0.52
C GLY A 680 -0.59 -16.87 1.88
N ASN A 681 -1.79 -16.31 2.12
CA ASN A 681 -2.10 -15.55 3.32
C ASN A 681 -3.15 -16.29 4.14
N PHE A 682 -2.93 -16.35 5.44
CA PHE A 682 -3.88 -16.86 6.43
C PHE A 682 -4.41 -15.71 7.28
N GLY A 683 -5.73 -15.54 7.31
CA GLY A 683 -6.38 -14.55 8.15
C GLY A 683 -7.29 -15.18 9.19
N TYR A 684 -7.38 -14.56 10.35
CA TYR A 684 -8.39 -14.89 11.34
C TYR A 684 -8.95 -13.64 12.03
N ASN A 685 -10.20 -13.76 12.48
CA ASN A 685 -10.91 -12.76 13.26
C ASN A 685 -11.78 -13.49 14.29
N LEU A 686 -11.45 -13.33 15.56
CA LEU A 686 -12.15 -13.95 16.68
C LEU A 686 -12.73 -12.84 17.54
N ARG A 687 -14.03 -12.92 17.86
CA ARG A 687 -14.71 -11.95 18.70
C ARG A 687 -15.60 -12.66 19.70
N GLY A 688 -15.55 -12.21 20.93
CA GLY A 688 -16.45 -12.66 21.98
C GLY A 688 -16.95 -11.50 22.81
N GLY A 689 -18.12 -11.65 23.39
CA GLY A 689 -18.69 -10.64 24.24
C GLY A 689 -19.77 -11.20 25.17
N THR A 690 -20.15 -10.39 26.13
CA THR A 690 -21.18 -10.71 27.10
C THR A 690 -21.94 -9.47 27.56
N PHE A 691 -23.14 -9.67 28.02
CA PHE A 691 -24.00 -8.64 28.54
C PHE A 691 -24.23 -8.82 30.03
N LEU A 692 -24.45 -7.70 30.72
CA LEU A 692 -24.89 -7.65 32.11
C LEU A 692 -26.17 -6.83 32.18
N ASN A 693 -27.13 -7.30 32.94
CA ASN A 693 -28.46 -6.71 33.16
C ASN A 693 -29.23 -6.50 31.83
N ALA A 694 -29.21 -7.50 30.99
CA ALA A 694 -29.72 -7.36 29.60
C ALA A 694 -30.92 -8.27 29.28
N ASP A 695 -31.58 -8.88 30.25
CA ASP A 695 -32.66 -9.88 30.05
C ASP A 695 -33.83 -9.32 29.19
N ASN A 696 -34.17 -8.04 29.35
CA ASN A 696 -35.32 -7.43 28.72
C ASN A 696 -34.95 -6.18 27.89
N ILE A 697 -33.73 -6.09 27.40
CA ILE A 697 -33.29 -4.94 26.59
C ILE A 697 -34.02 -4.88 25.24
N SER A 698 -34.01 -3.73 24.61
CA SER A 698 -34.57 -3.54 23.29
C SER A 698 -33.78 -4.36 22.25
N PHE A 699 -34.50 -5.01 21.31
CA PHE A 699 -33.88 -5.85 20.29
C PHE A 699 -32.82 -5.12 19.45
N VAL A 700 -32.93 -3.80 19.27
CA VAL A 700 -31.92 -2.99 18.57
C VAL A 700 -30.57 -2.92 19.32
N ASP A 701 -30.55 -3.28 20.60
CA ASP A 701 -29.34 -3.35 21.42
C ASP A 701 -28.77 -4.76 21.57
N TYR A 702 -29.42 -5.77 20.99
CA TYR A 702 -28.85 -7.12 20.92
C TYR A 702 -27.56 -7.10 20.13
N GLN A 703 -26.66 -8.03 20.42
CA GLN A 703 -25.55 -8.30 19.51
C GLN A 703 -26.11 -8.95 18.24
N HIS A 704 -26.07 -8.21 17.17
CA HIS A 704 -26.36 -8.71 15.83
C HIS A 704 -25.04 -9.07 15.14
N PHE A 705 -25.11 -10.03 14.21
CA PHE A 705 -23.93 -10.51 13.49
C PHE A 705 -24.00 -10.07 12.03
N SER A 706 -22.80 -9.94 11.40
CA SER A 706 -22.70 -9.56 9.99
C SER A 706 -23.07 -10.75 9.11
N GLY A 707 -24.36 -10.93 8.85
CA GLY A 707 -24.89 -11.95 7.95
C GLY A 707 -24.91 -11.53 6.48
N ASN A 708 -25.32 -12.44 5.59
CA ASN A 708 -25.50 -12.15 4.17
C ASN A 708 -26.65 -12.98 3.56
N GLN A 709 -27.80 -12.34 3.35
CA GLN A 709 -28.95 -12.96 2.68
C GLN A 709 -28.98 -12.69 1.18
N THR A 710 -28.22 -11.70 0.70
CA THR A 710 -28.17 -11.32 -0.71
C THR A 710 -27.28 -12.22 -1.56
N ARG A 711 -26.39 -12.97 -0.95
CA ARG A 711 -25.35 -13.78 -1.62
C ARG A 711 -24.38 -12.93 -2.46
N ILE A 712 -24.28 -11.63 -2.15
CA ILE A 712 -23.36 -10.68 -2.80
C ILE A 712 -22.47 -10.08 -1.73
N ASN A 713 -21.15 -10.13 -1.92
CA ASN A 713 -20.14 -9.55 -1.02
C ASN A 713 -19.27 -8.56 -1.78
N LEU A 714 -19.77 -7.33 -1.97
CA LEU A 714 -19.06 -6.26 -2.69
C LEU A 714 -18.01 -5.56 -1.83
N GLU A 715 -18.09 -5.73 -0.51
CA GLU A 715 -17.24 -4.99 0.44
C GLU A 715 -16.01 -5.82 0.91
N GLY A 716 -15.83 -7.03 0.38
CA GLY A 716 -14.71 -7.90 0.75
C GLY A 716 -14.71 -8.34 2.23
N ARG A 717 -15.89 -8.40 2.87
CA ARG A 717 -16.05 -8.70 4.31
C ARG A 717 -15.87 -10.18 4.67
N HIS A 718 -15.02 -10.92 3.97
CA HIS A 718 -14.89 -12.37 4.15
C HIS A 718 -14.42 -12.77 5.56
N LEU A 719 -13.54 -11.99 6.19
CA LEU A 719 -13.08 -12.20 7.58
C LEU A 719 -13.89 -11.43 8.63
N ASN A 720 -14.91 -10.68 8.24
CA ASN A 720 -15.67 -9.83 9.17
C ASN A 720 -17.16 -10.14 9.16
N GLY A 721 -17.58 -11.29 8.60
CA GLY A 721 -18.97 -11.66 8.52
C GLY A 721 -19.19 -13.05 7.97
N PHE A 722 -20.46 -13.47 7.98
CA PHE A 722 -20.92 -14.76 7.50
C PHE A 722 -21.43 -14.63 6.05
N ASN A 723 -21.32 -15.71 5.31
CA ASN A 723 -21.71 -15.75 3.91
C ASN A 723 -23.18 -16.12 3.69
N LEU A 724 -23.81 -16.85 4.62
CA LEU A 724 -25.19 -17.35 4.51
C LEU A 724 -26.02 -17.11 5.77
N LEU A 725 -25.45 -16.50 6.81
CA LEU A 725 -26.19 -16.25 8.06
C LEU A 725 -27.29 -15.22 7.82
N PRO A 726 -28.53 -15.50 8.29
CA PRO A 726 -29.58 -14.49 8.32
C PRO A 726 -29.23 -13.31 9.23
N TYR A 727 -29.76 -12.12 8.92
CA TYR A 727 -29.36 -10.90 9.61
C TYR A 727 -29.78 -10.83 11.10
N TYR A 728 -30.82 -11.58 11.51
CA TYR A 728 -31.43 -11.39 12.84
C TYR A 728 -31.63 -12.69 13.64
N ASP A 729 -31.64 -13.87 13.00
CA ASP A 729 -32.05 -15.14 13.61
C ASP A 729 -31.15 -15.59 14.77
N PHE A 730 -29.92 -15.17 14.79
CA PHE A 730 -28.92 -15.52 15.81
C PHE A 730 -28.56 -14.36 16.74
N SER A 731 -29.33 -13.27 16.69
CA SER A 731 -29.09 -12.12 17.57
C SER A 731 -29.28 -12.50 19.03
N THR A 732 -28.40 -12.01 19.90
CA THR A 732 -28.40 -12.38 21.33
C THR A 732 -28.18 -11.17 22.24
N ASN A 733 -28.73 -11.20 23.41
CA ASN A 733 -28.50 -10.30 24.55
C ASN A 733 -27.73 -10.97 25.69
N SER A 734 -27.08 -12.09 25.40
CA SER A 734 -26.33 -12.93 26.32
C SER A 734 -24.87 -13.04 25.88
N SER A 735 -24.19 -14.10 26.28
CA SER A 735 -22.80 -14.34 25.84
C SER A 735 -22.74 -14.88 24.42
N TYR A 736 -21.70 -14.50 23.70
CA TYR A 736 -21.48 -14.97 22.33
C TYR A 736 -20.01 -15.12 22.01
N PHE A 737 -19.76 -15.96 20.99
CA PHE A 737 -18.45 -16.05 20.33
C PHE A 737 -18.66 -16.22 18.83
N GLU A 738 -17.96 -15.36 18.04
CA GLU A 738 -17.86 -15.51 16.58
C GLU A 738 -16.39 -15.67 16.16
N GLY A 739 -16.17 -16.54 15.18
CA GLY A 739 -14.83 -16.78 14.66
C GLY A 739 -14.87 -16.93 13.15
N HIS A 740 -13.93 -16.31 12.48
CA HIS A 740 -13.74 -16.36 11.05
C HIS A 740 -12.29 -16.69 10.75
N VAL A 741 -12.06 -17.64 9.86
CA VAL A 741 -10.73 -17.99 9.35
C VAL A 741 -10.78 -18.10 7.83
N GLU A 742 -9.73 -17.66 7.17
CA GLU A 742 -9.60 -17.79 5.73
C GLU A 742 -8.14 -18.01 5.33
N HIS A 743 -7.90 -18.91 4.39
CA HIS A 743 -6.61 -19.07 3.75
C HIS A 743 -6.72 -18.86 2.25
N ASN A 744 -6.09 -17.80 1.76
CA ASN A 744 -5.95 -17.52 0.34
C ASN A 744 -4.60 -18.06 -0.15
N PHE A 745 -4.63 -19.14 -0.92
CA PHE A 745 -3.43 -19.78 -1.46
C PHE A 745 -2.73 -18.99 -2.57
N LYS A 746 -3.26 -17.85 -2.98
CA LYS A 746 -2.67 -16.93 -3.97
C LYS A 746 -2.00 -17.64 -5.16
N GLY A 747 -2.62 -18.66 -5.73
CA GLY A 747 -2.07 -19.44 -6.85
C GLY A 747 -1.14 -20.60 -6.47
N PHE A 748 -0.67 -20.75 -5.23
CA PHE A 748 0.23 -21.84 -4.82
C PHE A 748 -0.27 -23.26 -5.19
N ILE A 749 -1.57 -23.49 -5.20
CA ILE A 749 -2.17 -24.76 -5.58
C ILE A 749 -2.54 -24.77 -7.07
N LEU A 750 -3.29 -23.76 -7.53
CA LEU A 750 -3.89 -23.76 -8.87
C LEU A 750 -2.85 -23.57 -9.99
N SER A 751 -1.73 -22.90 -9.73
CA SER A 751 -0.64 -22.78 -10.71
C SER A 751 0.02 -24.13 -11.07
N LYS A 752 -0.12 -25.14 -10.22
CA LYS A 752 0.45 -26.47 -10.43
C LYS A 752 -0.47 -27.39 -11.24
N ILE A 753 -1.70 -26.98 -11.52
CA ILE A 753 -2.67 -27.79 -12.26
C ILE A 753 -2.64 -27.40 -13.74
N PRO A 754 -2.20 -28.28 -14.64
CA PRO A 754 -2.18 -27.99 -16.06
C PRO A 754 -3.55 -27.56 -16.59
N GLY A 755 -3.57 -26.52 -17.44
CA GLY A 755 -4.80 -25.91 -17.97
C GLY A 755 -5.46 -24.88 -17.06
N ILE A 756 -5.47 -25.07 -15.75
CA ILE A 756 -5.96 -24.08 -14.77
C ILE A 756 -4.91 -23.00 -14.48
N SER A 757 -3.65 -23.34 -14.51
CA SER A 757 -2.52 -22.44 -14.25
C SER A 757 -2.57 -21.16 -15.08
N ALA A 758 -3.03 -21.23 -16.34
CA ALA A 758 -3.15 -20.07 -17.24
C ALA A 758 -4.20 -19.04 -16.78
N LEU A 759 -5.14 -19.41 -15.93
CA LEU A 759 -6.14 -18.50 -15.39
C LEU A 759 -5.56 -17.56 -14.33
N ASN A 760 -4.42 -17.91 -13.74
CA ASN A 760 -3.79 -17.22 -12.61
C ASN A 760 -4.77 -16.98 -11.45
N ALA A 761 -5.66 -17.95 -11.22
CA ALA A 761 -6.69 -17.88 -10.21
C ALA A 761 -6.18 -18.30 -8.82
N ASN A 762 -6.83 -17.81 -7.78
CA ASN A 762 -6.50 -18.10 -6.38
C ASN A 762 -7.52 -19.07 -5.80
N LEU A 763 -7.07 -20.18 -5.21
CA LEU A 763 -7.92 -21.00 -4.34
C LEU A 763 -8.01 -20.34 -2.97
N ILE A 764 -9.21 -20.25 -2.42
CA ILE A 764 -9.48 -19.66 -1.12
C ILE A 764 -10.33 -20.64 -0.32
N LEU A 765 -9.95 -20.95 0.90
CA LEU A 765 -10.73 -21.78 1.81
C LEU A 765 -11.07 -20.96 3.05
N GLY A 766 -12.33 -21.02 3.48
CA GLY A 766 -12.81 -20.29 4.63
C GLY A 766 -13.64 -21.14 5.58
N GLY A 767 -13.68 -20.73 6.83
CA GLY A 767 -14.50 -21.32 7.87
C GLY A 767 -14.98 -20.26 8.86
N HIS A 768 -16.25 -20.34 9.25
CA HIS A 768 -16.86 -19.39 10.17
C HIS A 768 -17.66 -20.13 11.23
N THR A 769 -17.70 -19.62 12.45
CA THR A 769 -18.45 -20.20 13.57
C THR A 769 -19.14 -19.11 14.36
N LEU A 770 -20.34 -19.42 14.84
CA LEU A 770 -21.09 -18.59 15.77
C LEU A 770 -21.68 -19.45 16.90
N LEU A 771 -21.38 -19.05 18.10
CA LEU A 771 -21.90 -19.66 19.33
C LEU A 771 -22.68 -18.59 20.10
N THR A 772 -23.91 -18.88 20.44
CA THR A 772 -24.78 -18.08 21.30
C THR A 772 -25.46 -19.00 22.30
N ASP A 773 -25.88 -18.49 23.46
CA ASP A 773 -26.47 -19.32 24.50
C ASP A 773 -27.83 -19.91 24.08
N GLU A 774 -28.57 -19.19 23.20
CA GLU A 774 -29.95 -19.57 22.82
C GLU A 774 -30.00 -20.51 21.62
N ASN A 775 -28.95 -20.56 20.78
CA ASN A 775 -28.98 -21.28 19.53
C ASN A 775 -27.98 -22.43 19.50
N LYS A 776 -28.25 -23.43 18.65
CA LYS A 776 -27.24 -24.44 18.33
C LYS A 776 -26.06 -23.78 17.63
N PRO A 777 -24.81 -24.25 17.88
CA PRO A 777 -23.63 -23.75 17.19
C PRO A 777 -23.83 -23.69 15.67
N TYR A 778 -23.57 -22.53 15.09
CA TYR A 778 -23.65 -22.33 13.64
C TYR A 778 -22.26 -22.38 13.03
N TYR A 779 -22.11 -23.04 11.89
CA TYR A 779 -20.86 -23.15 11.16
C TYR A 779 -21.08 -22.89 9.67
N GLU A 780 -20.11 -22.27 9.02
CA GLU A 780 -19.99 -22.21 7.57
C GLU A 780 -18.61 -22.69 7.13
N PHE A 781 -18.59 -23.39 5.99
CA PHE A 781 -17.36 -23.75 5.27
C PHE A 781 -17.48 -23.25 3.84
N SER A 782 -16.42 -22.59 3.36
CA SER A 782 -16.37 -22.05 2.01
C SER A 782 -15.17 -22.55 1.24
N ALA A 783 -15.37 -22.76 -0.06
CA ALA A 783 -14.30 -22.98 -1.02
C ALA A 783 -14.55 -22.05 -2.21
N GLY A 784 -13.62 -21.17 -2.47
CA GLY A 784 -13.74 -20.10 -3.43
C GLY A 784 -12.62 -20.04 -4.44
N ILE A 785 -12.89 -19.37 -5.54
CA ILE A 785 -11.92 -19.02 -6.56
C ILE A 785 -11.95 -17.52 -6.71
N GLY A 786 -10.82 -16.88 -6.42
CA GLY A 786 -10.58 -15.44 -6.57
C GLY A 786 -9.67 -15.14 -7.75
N ASN A 787 -9.38 -13.85 -7.93
CA ASN A 787 -8.61 -13.32 -9.05
C ASN A 787 -9.23 -13.68 -10.42
N LEU A 788 -10.57 -13.71 -10.48
CA LEU A 788 -11.34 -13.95 -11.69
C LEU A 788 -11.66 -12.62 -12.40
N GLY A 789 -11.83 -12.66 -13.72
CA GLY A 789 -12.18 -11.48 -14.50
C GLY A 789 -11.75 -11.59 -15.96
N PHE A 790 -11.81 -10.45 -16.68
CA PHE A 790 -11.51 -10.39 -18.10
C PHE A 790 -10.22 -9.59 -18.35
N GLY A 791 -9.30 -10.15 -19.12
CA GLY A 791 -8.05 -9.52 -19.48
C GLY A 791 -7.22 -9.13 -18.25
N LYS A 792 -6.90 -7.84 -18.14
CA LYS A 792 -6.14 -7.27 -17.00
C LYS A 792 -7.02 -6.88 -15.79
N LEU A 793 -8.34 -7.00 -15.89
CA LEU A 793 -9.28 -6.67 -14.82
C LEU A 793 -9.70 -7.95 -14.09
N LYS A 794 -8.99 -8.30 -13.02
CA LYS A 794 -9.18 -9.52 -12.23
C LYS A 794 -9.49 -9.17 -10.78
N PHE A 795 -10.75 -8.95 -10.50
CA PHE A 795 -11.24 -8.56 -9.17
C PHE A 795 -12.45 -9.35 -8.68
N LEU A 796 -12.89 -10.35 -9.45
CA LEU A 796 -14.06 -11.14 -9.09
C LEU A 796 -13.66 -12.37 -8.26
N ARG A 797 -14.56 -12.73 -7.34
CA ARG A 797 -14.47 -13.92 -6.50
C ARG A 797 -15.83 -14.65 -6.49
N VAL A 798 -15.79 -15.97 -6.50
CA VAL A 798 -16.97 -16.86 -6.37
C VAL A 798 -16.64 -17.91 -5.33
N ASP A 799 -17.47 -18.01 -4.30
CA ASP A 799 -17.35 -18.99 -3.21
C ASP A 799 -18.54 -19.93 -3.23
N TYR A 800 -18.33 -21.23 -3.12
CA TYR A 800 -19.35 -22.17 -2.71
C TYR A 800 -19.29 -22.30 -1.18
N VAL A 801 -20.42 -22.04 -0.54
CA VAL A 801 -20.52 -22.00 0.91
C VAL A 801 -21.56 -23.02 1.37
N ARG A 802 -21.27 -23.78 2.42
CA ARG A 802 -22.19 -24.68 3.06
C ARG A 802 -22.30 -24.36 4.56
N SER A 803 -23.54 -24.26 5.07
CA SER A 803 -23.79 -24.01 6.48
C SER A 803 -24.28 -25.26 7.22
N ILE A 804 -24.01 -25.31 8.51
CA ILE A 804 -24.51 -26.33 9.44
C ILE A 804 -25.31 -25.62 10.54
N ASN A 805 -26.49 -26.16 10.86
CA ASN A 805 -27.45 -25.59 11.80
C ASN A 805 -28.02 -24.23 11.38
N GLY A 806 -27.95 -23.90 10.10
CA GLY A 806 -28.56 -22.72 9.52
C GLY A 806 -29.75 -23.08 8.60
N PRO A 807 -30.49 -22.06 8.13
CA PRO A 807 -31.65 -22.29 7.25
C PRO A 807 -31.28 -22.79 5.84
N ASN A 808 -30.07 -22.53 5.38
CA ASN A 808 -29.53 -22.86 4.05
C ASN A 808 -28.73 -24.17 4.08
N LYS A 809 -29.40 -25.32 4.27
CA LYS A 809 -28.71 -26.63 4.41
C LYS A 809 -28.02 -27.13 3.15
N ASP A 810 -28.46 -26.71 1.96
CA ASP A 810 -27.98 -27.23 0.69
C ASP A 810 -26.75 -26.52 0.12
N GLY A 811 -26.29 -25.50 0.80
CA GLY A 811 -25.20 -24.64 0.34
C GLY A 811 -25.64 -23.62 -0.72
N ALA A 812 -24.79 -22.65 -1.01
CA ALA A 812 -25.06 -21.63 -2.02
C ALA A 812 -23.75 -21.06 -2.60
N PHE A 813 -23.86 -20.46 -3.77
CA PHE A 813 -22.80 -19.64 -4.33
C PHE A 813 -22.93 -18.20 -3.82
N VAL A 814 -21.80 -17.64 -3.42
CA VAL A 814 -21.67 -16.23 -3.03
C VAL A 814 -20.71 -15.56 -4.01
N PHE A 815 -21.14 -14.42 -4.55
CA PHE A 815 -20.38 -13.64 -5.51
C PHE A 815 -19.78 -12.41 -4.81
N GLY A 816 -18.50 -12.16 -5.02
CA GLY A 816 -17.81 -11.07 -4.34
C GLY A 816 -16.72 -10.43 -5.17
N LEU A 817 -16.08 -9.45 -4.54
CA LEU A 817 -14.87 -8.84 -5.04
C LEU A 817 -13.67 -9.36 -4.24
N SER A 818 -12.54 -9.50 -4.91
CA SER A 818 -11.25 -9.88 -4.34
C SER A 818 -10.25 -8.81 -4.77
N PHE A 819 -9.78 -8.01 -3.81
CA PHE A 819 -8.78 -6.98 -4.04
C PHE A 819 -7.47 -7.40 -3.39
#